data_b4572b20ef39c0aeb54bcbcf482c6109
#
_entry.id   b4572b20ef39c0aeb54bcbcf482c6109
#
_cell.length_a   1.000
_cell.length_b   1.000
_cell.length_c   1.000
_cell.angle_alpha   90.00
_cell.angle_beta   90.00
_cell.angle_gamma   90.00
#
_symmetry.space_group_name_H-M   'P 1'
#
loop_
_entity.id
_entity.type
_entity.pdbx_description
1 polymer ?
#
loop_
_entity_poly.entity_id
_entity_poly.type
_entity_poly.pdbx_seq_one_letter_code
_entity_poly.pdbx_strand_id
1 'polypeptide(L)'
;MEKTIECVAKDRCTGCGACFNKCPAGAISMKYDSEGFLFPYVDKKKCIECGLCQQVCPEMNMEKVRQRIHEEGKCYAAMAEDDIRMVSSSGGIFTLIADYIYEQNGIVCGAVYSEDYQEVYHIVSENSVDLERLRGSKYVQSNIGNTYSVIEKTLKGGRMVLFVGCPCQVSGLYSFLGKQYDNLYTIDIVCHGANSTLAYRSFVKEIAKDRKVTKVNFRDKSVFGWSTPVTINFSDQSVYNAAWNQNKWNDAFYEGIINRECCSSCHYAQRKRIGDITLGDFWQVQKWDESCNDGKGTSLVLVNNEQGDKIYSCIQAKLKLNKEAPLDFAVKYNGQLLSPNKKAEGRKYFFNHLERDGYHKAWWYGHKWRYDVGLVGWWFAANYGSVLTYYALARILEDMCLLPIMIRIPKMDGTGWESVTEKNIEFMQKYFPVSKPRKFEDMQECNQFCDAFMLGSDQLWVAFYNKMVGYTFFLDFADESKRKIAYATSIGRVKYEGDEEDKNIVKTLLKRFDAISVRESSGVEICKNEFDVDAVRMLDPVFLCDTKYYDLLAEQSKIQRDYPYILCYILDPTEEKRQAIRMLEEKYGMKSVVLLDMKSFDVCSKMWINENVIYNVGIEEFIYCIKNCSYMITDSHHGACFAMIYHKNFVAISNERRGKTRFESLFNLLNIKEILIEEKELLEKIMYIPEVDYVSIDKTLEIEKKKSEEWIRNALKQKDIKKKKIMEIELFSKYFNLAKRLGAKLNRVKGN
;
A
#
# COMPACT_ATOMS: atom_id res chain seq x y z
N MET A 1 24.62 17.31 -13.16
CA MET A 1 23.28 16.73 -13.40
C MET A 1 23.42 15.58 -14.38
N GLU A 2 22.79 14.47 -14.08
CA GLU A 2 22.78 13.29 -14.95
C GLU A 2 22.11 13.64 -16.28
N LYS A 3 22.83 13.47 -17.40
CA LYS A 3 22.36 13.87 -18.76
C LYS A 3 21.52 12.78 -19.42
N THR A 4 20.94 11.87 -18.66
CA THR A 4 20.14 10.77 -19.18
C THR A 4 18.69 10.81 -18.71
N ILE A 5 17.81 10.05 -19.37
CA ILE A 5 16.38 9.98 -19.04
C ILE A 5 16.11 9.29 -17.70
N GLU A 6 17.08 8.58 -17.13
CA GLU A 6 16.94 7.88 -15.83
C GLU A 6 16.75 8.84 -14.66
N CYS A 7 17.01 10.16 -14.85
CA CYS A 7 16.70 11.17 -13.85
C CYS A 7 15.18 11.43 -13.65
N VAL A 8 14.31 10.93 -14.53
CA VAL A 8 12.86 11.05 -14.36
C VAL A 8 12.37 10.03 -13.34
N ALA A 9 11.76 10.52 -12.28
CA ALA A 9 11.24 9.68 -11.21
C ALA A 9 10.18 8.68 -11.74
N LYS A 10 10.13 7.48 -11.17
CA LYS A 10 9.22 6.40 -11.60
C LYS A 10 7.75 6.79 -11.52
N ASP A 11 7.37 7.55 -10.48
CA ASP A 11 6.00 8.06 -10.27
C ASP A 11 5.59 9.16 -11.25
N ARG A 12 6.50 9.63 -12.10
CA ARG A 12 6.24 10.62 -13.15
C ARG A 12 6.35 10.04 -14.57
N CYS A 13 7.22 9.08 -14.78
CA CYS A 13 7.43 8.48 -16.10
C CYS A 13 6.17 7.77 -16.60
N THR A 14 5.63 8.19 -17.75
CA THR A 14 4.44 7.58 -18.36
C THR A 14 4.73 6.35 -19.23
N GLY A 15 6.01 6.06 -19.52
CA GLY A 15 6.40 4.98 -20.41
C GLY A 15 6.03 5.23 -21.88
N CYS A 16 5.88 6.47 -22.31
CA CYS A 16 5.43 6.86 -23.67
C CYS A 16 6.39 6.49 -24.81
N GLY A 17 7.62 6.10 -24.52
CA GLY A 17 8.61 5.67 -25.55
C GLY A 17 9.25 6.78 -26.37
N ALA A 18 8.98 8.08 -26.14
CA ALA A 18 9.58 9.19 -26.89
C ALA A 18 11.12 9.18 -26.79
N CYS A 19 11.66 8.99 -25.60
CA CYS A 19 13.10 8.92 -25.33
C CYS A 19 13.78 7.75 -26.05
N PHE A 20 13.12 6.59 -26.10
CA PHE A 20 13.59 5.40 -26.83
C PHE A 20 13.72 5.69 -28.34
N ASN A 21 12.64 6.22 -28.94
CA ASN A 21 12.62 6.53 -30.38
C ASN A 21 13.60 7.65 -30.78
N LYS A 22 13.93 8.57 -29.83
CA LYS A 22 14.82 9.71 -30.13
C LYS A 22 16.30 9.41 -29.95
N CYS A 23 16.66 8.29 -29.35
CA CYS A 23 18.06 7.98 -29.05
C CYS A 23 18.85 7.61 -30.31
N PRO A 24 19.77 8.48 -30.81
CA PRO A 24 20.50 8.22 -32.06
C PRO A 24 21.51 7.08 -31.92
N ALA A 25 21.99 6.82 -30.70
CA ALA A 25 22.96 5.78 -30.42
C ALA A 25 22.30 4.40 -30.09
N GLY A 26 20.96 4.32 -30.12
CA GLY A 26 20.25 3.10 -29.71
C GLY A 26 20.57 2.65 -28.29
N ALA A 27 20.95 3.57 -27.40
CA ALA A 27 21.38 3.29 -26.05
C ALA A 27 20.21 3.08 -25.07
N ILE A 28 18.96 3.35 -25.48
CA ILE A 28 17.79 3.23 -24.60
C ILE A 28 16.98 2.00 -25.01
N SER A 29 16.62 1.17 -24.03
CA SER A 29 15.67 0.08 -24.18
C SER A 29 14.53 0.26 -23.18
N MET A 30 13.31 -0.18 -23.54
CA MET A 30 12.18 -0.19 -22.63
C MET A 30 12.13 -1.54 -21.92
N LYS A 31 12.25 -1.54 -20.59
CA LYS A 31 12.25 -2.78 -19.77
C LYS A 31 11.13 -2.74 -18.74
N TYR A 32 10.57 -3.90 -18.44
CA TYR A 32 9.61 -4.06 -17.36
C TYR A 32 10.30 -3.94 -16.01
N ASP A 33 9.66 -3.20 -15.09
CA ASP A 33 10.04 -3.21 -13.68
C ASP A 33 9.38 -4.40 -12.95
N SER A 34 9.59 -4.48 -11.62
CA SER A 34 9.03 -5.54 -10.77
C SER A 34 7.49 -5.54 -10.69
N GLU A 35 6.83 -4.48 -11.10
CA GLU A 35 5.38 -4.37 -11.15
C GLU A 35 4.82 -4.59 -12.57
N GLY A 36 5.68 -4.84 -13.56
CA GLY A 36 5.31 -5.10 -14.93
C GLY A 36 4.97 -3.86 -15.76
N PHE A 37 5.61 -2.72 -15.47
CA PHE A 37 5.51 -1.49 -16.25
C PHE A 37 6.79 -1.19 -17.00
N LEU A 38 6.67 -0.71 -18.24
CA LEU A 38 7.79 -0.37 -19.09
C LEU A 38 8.45 0.96 -18.67
N PHE A 39 9.75 0.91 -18.38
CA PHE A 39 10.58 2.08 -18.10
C PHE A 39 11.79 2.12 -19.05
N PRO A 40 12.31 3.33 -19.36
CA PRO A 40 13.54 3.45 -20.12
C PRO A 40 14.73 2.99 -19.28
N TYR A 41 15.56 2.16 -19.87
CA TYR A 41 16.86 1.71 -19.34
C TYR A 41 17.96 2.18 -20.28
N VAL A 42 19.02 2.81 -19.76
CA VAL A 42 20.11 3.37 -20.54
C VAL A 42 21.34 2.47 -20.47
N ASP A 43 21.79 1.97 -21.63
CA ASP A 43 23.10 1.31 -21.75
C ASP A 43 24.20 2.38 -21.71
N LYS A 44 24.85 2.54 -20.57
CA LYS A 44 25.89 3.55 -20.35
C LYS A 44 27.11 3.38 -21.28
N LYS A 45 27.34 2.19 -21.83
CA LYS A 45 28.44 1.94 -22.78
C LYS A 45 28.13 2.48 -24.19
N LYS A 46 26.84 2.57 -24.54
CA LYS A 46 26.40 3.11 -25.84
C LYS A 46 25.96 4.58 -25.74
N CYS A 47 25.67 5.06 -24.56
CA CYS A 47 25.18 6.43 -24.36
C CYS A 47 26.27 7.44 -24.62
N ILE A 48 25.99 8.39 -25.55
CA ILE A 48 26.88 9.50 -25.90
C ILE A 48 26.52 10.81 -25.14
N GLU A 49 25.69 10.75 -24.14
CA GLU A 49 25.28 11.85 -23.25
C GLU A 49 24.78 13.11 -23.99
N CYS A 50 24.17 12.96 -25.14
CA CYS A 50 23.68 14.07 -25.97
C CYS A 50 22.46 14.83 -25.42
N GLY A 51 21.77 14.29 -24.39
CA GLY A 51 20.60 14.91 -23.75
C GLY A 51 19.30 14.90 -24.56
N LEU A 52 19.28 14.37 -25.79
CA LEU A 52 18.09 14.36 -26.65
C LEU A 52 16.89 13.62 -25.99
N CYS A 53 17.15 12.58 -25.22
CA CYS A 53 16.11 11.84 -24.50
C CYS A 53 15.38 12.70 -23.45
N GLN A 54 16.08 13.65 -22.82
CA GLN A 54 15.51 14.61 -21.88
C GLN A 54 14.71 15.70 -22.62
N GLN A 55 15.24 16.17 -23.75
CA GLN A 55 14.59 17.21 -24.55
C GLN A 55 13.22 16.79 -25.11
N VAL A 56 13.05 15.49 -25.42
CA VAL A 56 11.78 14.95 -25.94
C VAL A 56 10.88 14.35 -24.85
N CYS A 57 11.31 14.33 -23.60
CA CYS A 57 10.48 13.78 -22.52
C CYS A 57 9.34 14.77 -22.17
N PRO A 58 8.06 14.37 -22.32
CA PRO A 58 6.95 15.24 -21.96
C PRO A 58 7.00 15.68 -20.49
N GLU A 59 7.36 14.78 -19.58
CA GLU A 59 7.43 15.06 -18.14
C GLU A 59 8.52 16.06 -17.74
N MET A 60 9.57 16.14 -18.53
CA MET A 60 10.63 17.15 -18.32
C MET A 60 10.33 18.48 -19.01
N ASN A 61 9.39 18.51 -19.97
CA ASN A 61 9.07 19.65 -20.81
C ASN A 61 7.57 19.98 -20.78
N MET A 62 6.95 19.89 -19.61
CA MET A 62 5.49 20.07 -19.43
C MET A 62 4.99 21.44 -19.93
N GLU A 63 5.80 22.47 -19.89
CA GLU A 63 5.43 23.78 -20.42
C GLU A 63 5.17 23.72 -21.94
N LYS A 64 6.05 23.04 -22.71
CA LYS A 64 5.86 22.81 -24.14
C LYS A 64 4.64 21.92 -24.43
N VAL A 65 4.37 20.96 -23.55
CA VAL A 65 3.19 20.09 -23.65
C VAL A 65 1.91 20.91 -23.45
N ARG A 66 1.87 21.77 -22.44
CA ARG A 66 0.71 22.64 -22.17
C ARG A 66 0.35 23.55 -23.34
N GLN A 67 1.34 24.04 -24.12
CA GLN A 67 1.11 24.82 -25.32
C GLN A 67 0.45 24.04 -26.47
N ARG A 68 0.46 22.71 -26.39
CA ARG A 68 -0.17 21.80 -27.38
C ARG A 68 -1.52 21.26 -26.94
N ILE A 69 -1.92 21.51 -25.69
CA ILE A 69 -3.25 21.15 -25.21
C ILE A 69 -4.25 22.12 -25.81
N HIS A 70 -5.25 21.58 -26.48
CA HIS A 70 -6.29 22.38 -27.16
C HIS A 70 -7.29 22.96 -26.17
N GLU A 71 -8.00 23.99 -26.56
CA GLU A 71 -9.16 24.49 -25.82
C GLU A 71 -10.28 23.45 -25.80
N GLU A 72 -11.34 23.66 -25.03
CA GLU A 72 -12.47 22.73 -24.96
C GLU A 72 -13.12 22.58 -26.33
N GLY A 73 -13.10 21.33 -26.83
CA GLY A 73 -13.65 21.00 -28.14
C GLY A 73 -15.18 20.82 -28.14
N LYS A 74 -15.74 20.70 -29.33
CA LYS A 74 -17.17 20.34 -29.50
C LYS A 74 -17.40 18.89 -29.08
N CYS A 75 -18.48 18.65 -28.35
CA CYS A 75 -18.84 17.36 -27.83
C CYS A 75 -20.01 16.75 -28.62
N TYR A 76 -19.88 15.48 -29.04
CA TYR A 76 -20.91 14.76 -29.78
C TYR A 76 -21.22 13.41 -29.16
N ALA A 77 -22.50 13.04 -29.20
CA ALA A 77 -22.97 11.66 -29.07
C ALA A 77 -23.05 11.05 -30.49
N ALA A 78 -22.23 10.04 -30.78
CA ALA A 78 -22.11 9.51 -32.13
C ALA A 78 -22.20 7.97 -32.19
N MET A 79 -22.86 7.47 -33.22
CA MET A 79 -23.02 6.04 -33.50
C MET A 79 -22.74 5.76 -34.98
N ALA A 80 -21.97 4.75 -35.28
CA ALA A 80 -21.88 4.11 -36.57
C ALA A 80 -23.08 3.14 -36.78
N GLU A 81 -23.16 2.47 -37.92
CA GLU A 81 -24.13 1.40 -38.17
C GLU A 81 -23.90 0.18 -37.22
N ASP A 82 -24.92 -0.60 -37.02
CA ASP A 82 -24.96 -1.63 -35.99
C ASP A 82 -23.92 -2.75 -36.15
N ASP A 83 -23.59 -3.13 -37.38
CA ASP A 83 -22.54 -4.10 -37.69
C ASP A 83 -21.16 -3.64 -37.20
N ILE A 84 -20.82 -2.37 -37.40
CA ILE A 84 -19.57 -1.76 -36.90
C ILE A 84 -19.58 -1.61 -35.36
N ARG A 85 -20.73 -1.21 -34.81
CA ARG A 85 -20.88 -1.03 -33.36
C ARG A 85 -20.74 -2.31 -32.57
N MET A 86 -21.30 -3.42 -33.06
CA MET A 86 -21.27 -4.70 -32.36
C MET A 86 -19.84 -5.25 -32.19
N VAL A 87 -18.93 -4.96 -33.12
CA VAL A 87 -17.54 -5.37 -33.07
C VAL A 87 -16.61 -4.30 -32.45
N SER A 88 -17.18 -3.19 -32.01
CA SER A 88 -16.46 -2.06 -31.40
C SER A 88 -16.74 -1.95 -29.90
N SER A 89 -15.86 -1.29 -29.13
CA SER A 89 -16.07 -1.06 -27.70
C SER A 89 -17.25 -0.15 -27.39
N SER A 90 -17.51 0.87 -28.23
CA SER A 90 -18.55 1.87 -28.06
C SER A 90 -19.33 2.09 -29.39
N GLY A 91 -19.49 3.33 -29.83
CA GLY A 91 -20.27 3.70 -31.03
C GLY A 91 -19.59 3.46 -32.39
N GLY A 92 -18.38 2.92 -32.46
CA GLY A 92 -17.72 2.51 -33.73
C GLY A 92 -16.94 3.60 -34.46
N ILE A 93 -16.76 4.79 -33.90
CA ILE A 93 -16.18 5.95 -34.57
C ILE A 93 -14.74 5.74 -35.04
N PHE A 94 -13.92 5.05 -34.22
CA PHE A 94 -12.54 4.69 -34.61
C PHE A 94 -12.51 3.93 -35.95
N THR A 95 -13.41 2.97 -36.14
CA THR A 95 -13.49 2.16 -37.36
C THR A 95 -13.71 3.05 -38.58
N LEU A 96 -14.68 3.97 -38.52
CA LEU A 96 -15.01 4.85 -39.66
C LEU A 96 -13.84 5.79 -40.02
N ILE A 97 -13.15 6.31 -39.01
CA ILE A 97 -11.96 7.16 -39.25
C ILE A 97 -10.82 6.34 -39.85
N ALA A 98 -10.58 5.13 -39.32
CA ALA A 98 -9.53 4.25 -39.82
C ALA A 98 -9.79 3.83 -41.28
N ASP A 99 -11.02 3.46 -41.61
CA ASP A 99 -11.43 3.13 -42.99
C ASP A 99 -11.20 4.30 -43.94
N TYR A 100 -11.58 5.53 -43.53
CA TYR A 100 -11.31 6.72 -44.35
C TYR A 100 -9.81 6.91 -44.59
N ILE A 101 -8.95 6.74 -43.57
CA ILE A 101 -7.48 6.85 -43.72
C ILE A 101 -6.93 5.81 -44.70
N TYR A 102 -7.43 4.57 -44.65
CA TYR A 102 -7.04 3.53 -45.60
C TYR A 102 -7.51 3.84 -47.03
N GLU A 103 -8.74 4.37 -47.20
CA GLU A 103 -9.30 4.85 -48.49
C GLU A 103 -8.39 5.94 -49.11
N GLN A 104 -7.72 6.75 -48.29
CA GLN A 104 -6.74 7.76 -48.71
C GLN A 104 -5.30 7.23 -48.83
N ASN A 105 -5.09 5.91 -48.86
CA ASN A 105 -3.76 5.28 -48.89
C ASN A 105 -2.86 5.70 -47.71
N GLY A 106 -3.46 6.06 -46.58
CA GLY A 106 -2.80 6.39 -45.33
C GLY A 106 -2.40 5.18 -44.51
N ILE A 107 -1.85 5.41 -43.32
CA ILE A 107 -1.55 4.36 -42.34
C ILE A 107 -2.27 4.63 -41.02
N VAL A 108 -2.60 3.56 -40.31
CA VAL A 108 -3.24 3.60 -38.99
C VAL A 108 -2.31 2.98 -37.95
N CYS A 109 -1.99 3.73 -36.89
CA CYS A 109 -1.16 3.25 -35.80
C CYS A 109 -1.99 3.12 -34.53
N GLY A 110 -2.02 1.93 -33.93
CA GLY A 110 -2.79 1.67 -32.73
C GLY A 110 -2.36 0.42 -32.00
N ALA A 111 -2.97 0.18 -30.85
CA ALA A 111 -2.62 -0.93 -29.94
C ALA A 111 -3.28 -2.25 -30.38
N VAL A 112 -2.50 -3.35 -30.35
CA VAL A 112 -2.96 -4.72 -30.59
C VAL A 112 -2.44 -5.66 -29.50
N TYR A 113 -3.10 -6.80 -29.30
CA TYR A 113 -2.53 -7.90 -28.52
C TYR A 113 -1.45 -8.63 -29.31
N SER A 114 -0.46 -9.20 -28.60
CA SER A 114 0.42 -10.22 -29.14
C SER A 114 -0.37 -11.47 -29.56
N GLU A 115 0.22 -12.31 -30.40
CA GLU A 115 -0.44 -13.55 -30.89
C GLU A 115 -0.82 -14.52 -29.76
N ASP A 116 -0.06 -14.50 -28.67
CA ASP A 116 -0.29 -15.30 -27.47
C ASP A 116 -1.16 -14.60 -26.42
N TYR A 117 -1.62 -13.38 -26.69
CA TYR A 117 -2.41 -12.54 -25.79
C TYR A 117 -1.71 -12.21 -24.43
N GLN A 118 -0.37 -12.21 -24.39
CA GLN A 118 0.38 -11.92 -23.15
C GLN A 118 0.78 -10.45 -23.02
N GLU A 119 0.79 -9.69 -24.13
CA GLU A 119 1.24 -8.30 -24.18
C GLU A 119 0.34 -7.48 -25.10
N VAL A 120 0.48 -6.16 -24.96
CA VAL A 120 -0.11 -5.17 -25.87
C VAL A 120 0.99 -4.28 -26.42
N TYR A 121 0.99 -4.06 -27.74
CA TYR A 121 1.95 -3.18 -28.38
C TYR A 121 1.30 -2.41 -29.55
N HIS A 122 1.91 -1.31 -29.96
CA HIS A 122 1.46 -0.57 -31.13
C HIS A 122 2.02 -1.17 -32.41
N ILE A 123 1.17 -1.20 -33.43
CA ILE A 123 1.56 -1.54 -34.80
C ILE A 123 1.33 -0.36 -35.72
N VAL A 124 1.98 -0.39 -36.86
CA VAL A 124 1.71 0.45 -38.03
C VAL A 124 1.03 -0.43 -39.07
N SER A 125 -0.23 -0.14 -39.35
CA SER A 125 -1.04 -0.89 -40.29
C SER A 125 -1.26 -0.09 -41.58
N GLU A 126 -1.08 -0.75 -42.73
CA GLU A 126 -1.22 -0.12 -44.03
C GLU A 126 -2.56 -0.43 -44.74
N ASN A 127 -3.36 -1.32 -44.17
CA ASN A 127 -4.62 -1.73 -44.78
C ASN A 127 -5.63 -2.25 -43.72
N SER A 128 -6.88 -2.45 -44.14
CA SER A 128 -7.99 -2.84 -43.27
C SER A 128 -7.90 -4.28 -42.72
N VAL A 129 -6.98 -5.10 -43.15
CA VAL A 129 -6.82 -6.48 -42.65
C VAL A 129 -6.53 -6.50 -41.14
N ASP A 130 -5.78 -5.50 -40.64
CA ASP A 130 -5.47 -5.36 -39.22
C ASP A 130 -6.59 -4.71 -38.39
N LEU A 131 -7.67 -4.24 -39.02
CA LEU A 131 -8.68 -3.45 -38.34
C LEU A 131 -9.36 -4.20 -37.18
N GLU A 132 -9.58 -5.51 -37.31
CA GLU A 132 -10.11 -6.33 -36.21
C GLU A 132 -9.18 -6.37 -35.03
N ARG A 133 -7.87 -6.44 -35.24
CA ARG A 133 -6.85 -6.43 -34.17
C ARG A 133 -6.74 -5.07 -33.49
N LEU A 134 -6.92 -3.98 -34.24
CA LEU A 134 -6.88 -2.61 -33.77
C LEU A 134 -8.13 -2.22 -32.95
N ARG A 135 -9.30 -2.77 -33.32
CA ARG A 135 -10.56 -2.55 -32.60
C ARG A 135 -10.51 -3.07 -31.17
N GLY A 136 -11.40 -2.57 -30.34
CA GLY A 136 -11.59 -3.02 -28.96
C GLY A 136 -10.58 -2.45 -27.97
N SER A 137 -11.04 -2.21 -26.75
CA SER A 137 -10.21 -1.69 -25.65
C SER A 137 -9.26 -2.76 -25.14
N LYS A 138 -7.97 -2.42 -25.00
CA LYS A 138 -6.94 -3.24 -24.39
C LYS A 138 -6.55 -2.57 -23.07
N TYR A 139 -7.12 -3.04 -21.94
CA TYR A 139 -6.86 -2.44 -20.62
C TYR A 139 -5.52 -2.91 -20.03
N VAL A 140 -4.46 -2.78 -20.82
CA VAL A 140 -3.06 -3.13 -20.46
C VAL A 140 -2.14 -2.07 -21.04
N GLN A 141 -1.03 -1.77 -20.38
CA GLN A 141 -0.04 -0.85 -20.94
C GLN A 141 0.46 -1.38 -22.29
N SER A 142 0.39 -0.56 -23.34
CA SER A 142 0.94 -0.92 -24.65
C SER A 142 2.35 -0.41 -24.83
N ASN A 143 3.20 -1.22 -25.44
CA ASN A 143 4.56 -0.86 -25.85
C ASN A 143 4.52 -0.13 -27.20
N ILE A 144 5.02 1.09 -27.26
CA ILE A 144 5.09 1.88 -28.51
C ILE A 144 6.11 1.30 -29.49
N GLY A 145 7.17 0.64 -28.99
CA GLY A 145 8.25 0.18 -29.86
C GLY A 145 8.85 1.33 -30.69
N ASN A 146 9.14 1.06 -31.96
CA ASN A 146 9.67 2.03 -32.92
C ASN A 146 8.61 2.81 -33.74
N THR A 147 7.34 2.73 -33.31
CA THR A 147 6.18 3.30 -34.04
C THR A 147 6.37 4.79 -34.36
N TYR A 148 6.90 5.59 -33.42
CA TYR A 148 7.09 7.02 -33.67
C TYR A 148 8.12 7.30 -34.79
N SER A 149 9.19 6.53 -34.86
CA SER A 149 10.20 6.66 -35.94
C SER A 149 9.62 6.28 -37.31
N VAL A 150 8.75 5.26 -37.36
CA VAL A 150 8.03 4.88 -38.60
C VAL A 150 7.05 5.96 -39.01
N ILE A 151 6.29 6.52 -38.07
CA ILE A 151 5.35 7.64 -38.28
C ILE A 151 6.09 8.83 -38.90
N GLU A 152 7.22 9.26 -38.29
CA GLU A 152 7.99 10.40 -38.80
C GLU A 152 8.43 10.19 -40.25
N LYS A 153 8.93 8.99 -40.58
CA LYS A 153 9.33 8.64 -41.95
C LYS A 153 8.15 8.70 -42.92
N THR A 154 6.99 8.17 -42.53
CA THR A 154 5.76 8.14 -43.36
C THR A 154 5.24 9.56 -43.60
N LEU A 155 5.20 10.41 -42.55
CA LEU A 155 4.79 11.82 -42.66
C LEU A 155 5.68 12.63 -43.62
N LYS A 156 7.02 12.41 -43.53
CA LYS A 156 7.99 13.03 -44.44
C LYS A 156 7.79 12.58 -45.90
N GLY A 157 7.27 11.36 -46.10
CA GLY A 157 6.89 10.82 -47.40
C GLY A 157 5.55 11.31 -47.93
N GLY A 158 4.85 12.20 -47.21
CA GLY A 158 3.60 12.84 -47.65
C GLY A 158 2.33 12.00 -47.42
N ARG A 159 2.43 10.78 -46.88
CA ARG A 159 1.26 9.92 -46.59
C ARG A 159 0.54 10.37 -45.34
N MET A 160 -0.78 10.22 -45.31
CA MET A 160 -1.61 10.44 -44.14
C MET A 160 -1.31 9.40 -43.04
N VAL A 161 -1.32 9.86 -41.79
CA VAL A 161 -1.11 9.00 -40.61
C VAL A 161 -2.20 9.28 -39.60
N LEU A 162 -2.86 8.22 -39.13
CA LEU A 162 -3.71 8.24 -37.95
C LEU A 162 -2.95 7.56 -36.79
N PHE A 163 -2.71 8.26 -35.70
CA PHE A 163 -2.19 7.68 -34.47
C PHE A 163 -3.26 7.67 -33.38
N VAL A 164 -3.50 6.50 -32.79
CA VAL A 164 -4.48 6.31 -31.71
C VAL A 164 -3.80 5.77 -30.46
N GLY A 165 -3.92 6.47 -29.35
CA GLY A 165 -3.27 6.08 -28.10
C GLY A 165 -3.83 6.77 -26.86
N CYS A 166 -3.24 6.49 -25.70
CA CYS A 166 -3.51 7.26 -24.51
C CYS A 166 -3.00 8.71 -24.67
N PRO A 167 -3.57 9.70 -23.98
CA PRO A 167 -3.12 11.09 -24.10
C PRO A 167 -1.61 11.28 -23.87
N CYS A 168 -1.02 10.56 -22.92
CA CYS A 168 0.43 10.60 -22.68
C CYS A 168 1.25 10.02 -23.85
N GLN A 169 0.69 9.07 -24.62
CA GLN A 169 1.35 8.55 -25.83
C GLN A 169 1.23 9.53 -27.00
N VAL A 170 0.10 10.21 -27.17
CA VAL A 170 -0.06 11.32 -28.14
C VAL A 170 0.93 12.44 -27.80
N SER A 171 1.04 12.82 -26.54
CA SER A 171 2.05 13.79 -26.07
C SER A 171 3.47 13.34 -26.36
N GLY A 172 3.78 12.05 -26.15
CA GLY A 172 5.07 11.46 -26.50
C GLY A 172 5.39 11.56 -27.98
N LEU A 173 4.42 11.26 -28.85
CA LEU A 173 4.56 11.41 -30.30
C LEU A 173 4.85 12.85 -30.70
N TYR A 174 4.06 13.79 -30.23
CA TYR A 174 4.27 15.23 -30.53
C TYR A 174 5.61 15.74 -30.03
N SER A 175 6.04 15.32 -28.85
CA SER A 175 7.36 15.70 -28.31
C SER A 175 8.51 15.09 -29.11
N PHE A 176 8.35 13.85 -29.59
CA PHE A 176 9.32 13.20 -30.47
C PHE A 176 9.44 13.89 -31.82
N LEU A 177 8.31 14.23 -32.48
CA LEU A 177 8.28 14.88 -33.80
C LEU A 177 8.82 16.33 -33.74
N GLY A 178 8.57 17.06 -32.66
CA GLY A 178 9.06 18.39 -32.41
C GLY A 178 8.42 19.50 -33.27
N LYS A 179 7.64 19.14 -34.28
CA LYS A 179 6.90 20.06 -35.19
C LYS A 179 5.54 19.49 -35.53
N GLN A 180 4.68 20.33 -36.11
CA GLN A 180 3.39 19.93 -36.64
C GLN A 180 3.51 19.38 -38.08
N TYR A 181 2.54 18.51 -38.43
CA TYR A 181 2.41 17.92 -39.75
C TYR A 181 0.91 17.94 -40.15
N ASP A 182 0.59 18.51 -41.28
CA ASP A 182 -0.81 18.63 -41.75
C ASP A 182 -1.42 17.26 -42.14
N ASN A 183 -0.59 16.27 -42.42
CA ASN A 183 -0.98 14.87 -42.75
C ASN A 183 -0.97 13.93 -41.54
N LEU A 184 -0.83 14.47 -40.31
CA LEU A 184 -0.98 13.70 -39.07
C LEU A 184 -2.33 13.98 -38.43
N TYR A 185 -3.05 12.92 -38.12
CA TYR A 185 -4.28 12.94 -37.33
C TYR A 185 -4.08 12.12 -36.06
N THR A 186 -4.54 12.62 -34.91
CA THR A 186 -4.38 11.96 -33.63
C THR A 186 -5.70 11.77 -32.91
N ILE A 187 -5.89 10.58 -32.37
CA ILE A 187 -6.98 10.27 -31.46
C ILE A 187 -6.43 9.93 -30.09
N ASP A 188 -6.77 10.71 -29.08
CA ASP A 188 -6.60 10.26 -27.72
C ASP A 188 -7.90 9.65 -27.16
N ILE A 189 -7.77 8.87 -26.10
CA ILE A 189 -8.91 8.23 -25.45
C ILE A 189 -9.19 8.85 -24.07
N VAL A 190 -10.43 8.76 -23.58
CA VAL A 190 -10.74 8.96 -22.15
C VAL A 190 -10.12 7.81 -21.37
N CYS A 191 -8.98 8.08 -20.73
CA CYS A 191 -8.09 7.09 -20.16
C CYS A 191 -8.23 7.00 -18.64
N HIS A 192 -8.53 5.81 -18.11
CA HIS A 192 -8.62 5.50 -16.68
C HIS A 192 -7.26 5.14 -16.03
N GLY A 193 -6.19 5.04 -16.82
CA GLY A 193 -4.85 4.62 -16.40
C GLY A 193 -4.35 3.41 -17.19
N ALA A 194 -3.04 3.24 -17.22
CA ALA A 194 -2.37 2.10 -17.85
C ALA A 194 -2.16 1.00 -16.81
N ASN A 195 -2.70 -0.19 -17.06
CA ASN A 195 -2.58 -1.34 -16.16
C ASN A 195 -1.31 -2.13 -16.40
N SER A 196 -0.84 -2.79 -15.34
CA SER A 196 0.35 -3.63 -15.33
C SER A 196 0.22 -4.82 -16.26
N THR A 197 1.24 -5.05 -17.10
CA THR A 197 1.35 -6.24 -17.94
C THR A 197 1.55 -7.50 -17.10
N LEU A 198 2.29 -7.42 -15.98
CA LEU A 198 2.48 -8.53 -15.04
C LEU A 198 1.15 -8.94 -14.40
N ALA A 199 0.37 -7.96 -13.92
CA ALA A 199 -0.97 -8.21 -13.36
C ALA A 199 -1.90 -8.85 -14.40
N TYR A 200 -1.87 -8.37 -15.64
CA TYR A 200 -2.65 -8.92 -16.74
C TYR A 200 -2.28 -10.38 -17.04
N ARG A 201 -0.99 -10.67 -17.19
CA ARG A 201 -0.51 -12.04 -17.43
C ARG A 201 -0.91 -12.97 -16.28
N SER A 202 -0.77 -12.54 -15.05
CA SER A 202 -1.15 -13.33 -13.88
C SER A 202 -2.66 -13.59 -13.84
N PHE A 203 -3.50 -12.58 -14.14
CA PHE A 203 -4.95 -12.71 -14.23
C PHE A 203 -5.37 -13.70 -15.30
N VAL A 204 -4.85 -13.54 -16.53
CA VAL A 204 -5.16 -14.43 -17.66
C VAL A 204 -4.68 -15.86 -17.40
N LYS A 205 -3.47 -16.02 -16.86
CA LYS A 205 -2.89 -17.33 -16.52
C LYS A 205 -3.74 -18.11 -15.52
N GLU A 206 -4.22 -17.44 -14.45
CA GLU A 206 -5.08 -18.11 -13.46
C GLU A 206 -6.41 -18.58 -14.03
N ILE A 207 -7.01 -17.81 -14.94
CA ILE A 207 -8.27 -18.19 -15.60
C ILE A 207 -8.02 -19.27 -16.65
N ALA A 208 -6.98 -19.12 -17.45
CA ALA A 208 -6.65 -20.06 -18.52
C ALA A 208 -6.23 -21.44 -17.96
N LYS A 209 -5.48 -21.46 -16.86
CA LYS A 209 -4.80 -22.67 -16.35
C LYS A 209 -3.93 -23.28 -17.46
N ASP A 210 -4.28 -24.47 -17.96
CA ASP A 210 -3.53 -25.17 -19.02
C ASP A 210 -4.14 -24.95 -20.43
N ARG A 211 -5.22 -24.15 -20.55
CA ARG A 211 -5.90 -23.87 -21.82
C ARG A 211 -5.18 -22.78 -22.60
N LYS A 212 -5.07 -22.95 -23.91
CA LYS A 212 -4.51 -21.92 -24.80
C LYS A 212 -5.54 -20.82 -25.05
N VAL A 213 -5.18 -19.56 -24.73
CA VAL A 213 -6.00 -18.37 -25.01
C VAL A 213 -6.01 -18.09 -26.52
N THR A 214 -7.17 -17.83 -27.09
CA THR A 214 -7.36 -17.49 -28.51
C THR A 214 -7.93 -16.09 -28.72
N LYS A 215 -8.59 -15.50 -27.70
CA LYS A 215 -9.08 -14.12 -27.73
C LYS A 215 -9.28 -13.60 -26.30
N VAL A 216 -8.98 -12.32 -26.09
CA VAL A 216 -9.33 -11.58 -24.88
C VAL A 216 -10.10 -10.32 -25.29
N ASN A 217 -11.27 -10.10 -24.69
CA ASN A 217 -12.12 -8.94 -24.96
C ASN A 217 -12.66 -8.36 -23.65
N PHE A 218 -12.31 -7.12 -23.35
CA PHE A 218 -12.79 -6.37 -22.17
C PHE A 218 -14.11 -5.62 -22.43
N ARG A 219 -14.67 -5.70 -23.63
CA ARG A 219 -15.83 -4.94 -24.04
C ARG A 219 -16.76 -5.77 -24.93
N ASP A 220 -16.88 -7.06 -24.63
CA ASP A 220 -17.73 -7.97 -25.40
C ASP A 220 -19.20 -7.67 -25.14
N LYS A 221 -19.89 -7.17 -26.18
CA LYS A 221 -21.30 -6.81 -26.13
C LYS A 221 -22.25 -8.01 -26.33
N SER A 222 -21.73 -9.16 -26.79
CA SER A 222 -22.55 -10.31 -27.19
C SER A 222 -23.32 -10.94 -26.03
N VAL A 223 -22.75 -10.88 -24.80
CA VAL A 223 -23.34 -11.50 -23.60
C VAL A 223 -24.00 -10.48 -22.67
N PHE A 224 -23.34 -9.34 -22.42
CA PHE A 224 -23.74 -8.39 -21.38
C PHE A 224 -24.15 -7.02 -21.91
N GLY A 225 -24.31 -6.87 -23.24
CA GLY A 225 -24.61 -5.60 -23.88
C GLY A 225 -23.49 -4.58 -23.72
N TRP A 226 -23.80 -3.28 -23.84
CA TRP A 226 -22.84 -2.21 -23.72
C TRP A 226 -22.45 -1.99 -22.24
N SER A 227 -21.40 -2.67 -21.81
CA SER A 227 -20.85 -2.61 -20.46
C SER A 227 -19.34 -2.89 -20.52
N THR A 228 -18.72 -3.21 -19.38
CA THR A 228 -17.29 -3.56 -19.27
C THR A 228 -17.08 -4.99 -18.76
N PRO A 229 -17.56 -6.03 -19.47
CA PRO A 229 -17.31 -7.42 -19.14
C PRO A 229 -15.87 -7.80 -19.48
N VAL A 230 -15.42 -8.95 -18.99
CA VAL A 230 -14.23 -9.65 -19.49
C VAL A 230 -14.64 -10.97 -20.10
N THR A 231 -14.28 -11.18 -21.36
CA THR A 231 -14.47 -12.46 -22.09
C THR A 231 -13.10 -12.99 -22.50
N ILE A 232 -12.82 -14.26 -22.21
CA ILE A 232 -11.61 -14.96 -22.66
C ILE A 232 -12.03 -16.24 -23.36
N ASN A 233 -11.64 -16.39 -24.62
CA ASN A 233 -11.89 -17.58 -25.42
C ASN A 233 -10.67 -18.49 -25.40
N PHE A 234 -10.91 -19.80 -25.43
CA PHE A 234 -9.86 -20.82 -25.44
C PHE A 234 -9.92 -21.72 -26.65
N SER A 235 -8.81 -22.40 -26.98
CA SER A 235 -8.70 -23.28 -28.14
C SER A 235 -9.61 -24.52 -28.08
N ASP A 236 -10.05 -24.92 -26.89
CA ASP A 236 -11.02 -25.97 -26.64
C ASP A 236 -12.49 -25.54 -26.83
N GLN A 237 -12.70 -24.34 -27.38
CA GLN A 237 -14.00 -23.68 -27.56
C GLN A 237 -14.70 -23.25 -26.25
N SER A 238 -14.11 -23.50 -25.10
CA SER A 238 -14.64 -22.97 -23.85
C SER A 238 -14.42 -21.45 -23.75
N VAL A 239 -15.31 -20.78 -23.00
CA VAL A 239 -15.31 -19.33 -22.85
C VAL A 239 -15.43 -18.97 -21.37
N TYR A 240 -14.58 -18.07 -20.91
CA TYR A 240 -14.75 -17.41 -19.61
C TYR A 240 -15.45 -16.08 -19.83
N ASN A 241 -16.57 -15.87 -19.13
CA ASN A 241 -17.31 -14.62 -19.15
C ASN A 241 -17.53 -14.11 -17.73
N ALA A 242 -17.20 -12.84 -17.48
CA ALA A 242 -17.48 -12.20 -16.21
C ALA A 242 -18.08 -10.80 -16.44
N ALA A 243 -19.22 -10.53 -15.82
CA ALA A 243 -19.86 -9.23 -15.85
C ALA A 243 -18.99 -8.20 -15.11
N TRP A 244 -19.23 -6.91 -15.37
CA TRP A 244 -18.43 -5.80 -14.80
C TRP A 244 -18.34 -5.81 -13.27
N ASN A 245 -19.37 -6.25 -12.57
CA ASN A 245 -19.47 -6.32 -11.11
C ASN A 245 -19.07 -7.69 -10.50
N GLN A 246 -18.62 -8.63 -11.33
CA GLN A 246 -18.16 -9.97 -10.93
C GLN A 246 -16.69 -10.20 -11.29
N ASN A 247 -16.01 -9.17 -11.73
CA ASN A 247 -14.74 -9.23 -12.40
C ASN A 247 -13.67 -8.51 -11.55
N LYS A 248 -12.81 -9.28 -10.93
CA LYS A 248 -11.71 -8.78 -10.08
C LYS A 248 -10.70 -7.93 -10.84
N TRP A 249 -10.61 -8.06 -12.15
CA TRP A 249 -9.78 -7.18 -12.97
C TRP A 249 -10.32 -5.75 -12.94
N ASN A 250 -11.61 -5.58 -13.18
CA ASN A 250 -12.25 -4.28 -13.19
C ASN A 250 -12.21 -3.62 -11.79
N ASP A 251 -12.44 -4.39 -10.73
CA ASP A 251 -12.36 -3.88 -9.36
C ASP A 251 -10.96 -3.27 -9.11
N ALA A 252 -9.88 -4.02 -9.42
CA ALA A 252 -8.53 -3.56 -9.23
C ALA A 252 -8.16 -2.38 -10.16
N PHE A 253 -8.70 -2.35 -11.38
CA PHE A 253 -8.50 -1.27 -12.34
C PHE A 253 -9.17 0.03 -11.89
N TYR A 254 -10.46 -0.01 -11.56
CA TYR A 254 -11.21 1.19 -11.18
C TYR A 254 -10.76 1.76 -9.84
N GLU A 255 -10.29 0.92 -8.92
CA GLU A 255 -9.70 1.37 -7.66
C GLU A 255 -8.25 1.87 -7.81
N GLY A 256 -7.63 1.69 -8.99
CA GLY A 256 -6.26 2.14 -9.25
C GLY A 256 -5.17 1.23 -8.67
N ILE A 257 -5.51 0.02 -8.21
CA ILE A 257 -4.57 -0.94 -7.60
C ILE A 257 -3.51 -1.40 -8.61
N ILE A 258 -3.94 -1.71 -9.84
CA ILE A 258 -3.08 -2.25 -10.90
C ILE A 258 -2.60 -1.18 -11.90
N ASN A 259 -2.93 0.08 -11.66
CA ASN A 259 -2.54 1.18 -12.54
C ASN A 259 -1.08 1.56 -12.33
N ARG A 260 -0.45 2.10 -13.40
CA ARG A 260 0.87 2.73 -13.31
C ARG A 260 0.83 3.90 -12.32
N GLU A 261 1.88 4.08 -11.54
CA GLU A 261 1.91 5.05 -10.45
C GLU A 261 1.63 6.49 -10.91
N CYS A 262 2.25 6.92 -12.02
CA CYS A 262 2.04 8.25 -12.59
C CYS A 262 0.58 8.52 -13.02
N CYS A 263 -0.25 7.50 -13.20
CA CYS A 263 -1.65 7.69 -13.58
C CYS A 263 -2.47 8.35 -12.45
N SER A 264 -2.03 8.27 -11.21
CA SER A 264 -2.70 8.92 -10.08
C SER A 264 -2.44 10.45 -9.99
N SER A 265 -1.47 10.95 -10.73
CA SER A 265 -1.11 12.37 -10.88
C SER A 265 -1.10 12.81 -12.35
N CYS A 266 -1.93 12.18 -13.17
CA CYS A 266 -1.94 12.36 -14.63
C CYS A 266 -2.31 13.77 -15.04
N HIS A 267 -1.42 14.46 -15.75
CA HIS A 267 -1.65 15.83 -16.26
C HIS A 267 -2.69 15.90 -17.38
N TYR A 268 -3.02 14.77 -18.01
CA TYR A 268 -3.94 14.70 -19.15
C TYR A 268 -5.37 14.36 -18.73
N ALA A 269 -5.62 14.09 -17.46
CA ALA A 269 -6.96 13.84 -16.93
C ALA A 269 -7.67 15.18 -16.67
N GLN A 270 -8.11 15.84 -17.75
CA GLN A 270 -8.72 17.16 -17.74
C GLN A 270 -9.62 17.34 -18.98
N ARG A 271 -10.45 18.40 -18.99
CA ARG A 271 -11.39 18.70 -20.06
C ARG A 271 -10.70 19.05 -21.38
N LYS A 272 -9.61 19.82 -21.30
CA LYS A 272 -8.79 20.22 -22.44
C LYS A 272 -7.91 19.06 -22.89
N ARG A 273 -7.93 18.73 -24.15
CA ARG A 273 -7.35 17.51 -24.69
C ARG A 273 -6.13 17.77 -25.54
N ILE A 274 -5.29 16.74 -25.75
CA ILE A 274 -4.06 16.85 -26.52
C ILE A 274 -4.19 16.26 -27.94
N GLY A 275 -5.06 15.27 -28.13
CA GLY A 275 -5.36 14.71 -29.46
C GLY A 275 -6.29 15.60 -30.27
N ASP A 276 -6.29 15.49 -31.61
CA ASP A 276 -7.20 16.23 -32.49
C ASP A 276 -8.66 15.82 -32.23
N ILE A 277 -8.86 14.52 -31.94
CA ILE A 277 -10.13 13.95 -31.49
C ILE A 277 -9.90 13.18 -30.18
N THR A 278 -10.87 13.25 -29.27
CA THR A 278 -10.93 12.36 -28.10
C THR A 278 -12.10 11.41 -28.21
N LEU A 279 -11.87 10.11 -28.03
CA LEU A 279 -12.90 9.10 -27.99
C LEU A 279 -13.10 8.50 -26.60
N GLY A 280 -14.36 8.28 -26.25
CA GLY A 280 -14.78 7.62 -25.01
C GLY A 280 -16.12 6.94 -25.14
N ASP A 281 -16.59 6.33 -24.06
CA ASP A 281 -17.97 5.90 -23.94
C ASP A 281 -18.82 7.07 -23.44
N PHE A 282 -19.96 7.28 -24.02
CA PHE A 282 -20.90 8.30 -23.54
C PHE A 282 -21.80 7.71 -22.44
N TRP A 283 -21.21 7.44 -21.28
CA TRP A 283 -21.93 6.83 -20.17
C TRP A 283 -23.17 7.62 -19.75
N GLN A 284 -24.28 6.92 -19.49
CA GLN A 284 -25.56 7.48 -19.04
C GLN A 284 -26.17 8.48 -20.04
N VAL A 285 -25.82 8.40 -21.33
CA VAL A 285 -26.30 9.31 -22.39
C VAL A 285 -27.84 9.38 -22.45
N GLN A 286 -28.55 8.29 -22.13
CA GLN A 286 -30.02 8.23 -22.08
C GLN A 286 -30.63 9.19 -21.05
N LYS A 287 -29.88 9.65 -20.04
CA LYS A 287 -30.37 10.64 -19.09
C LYS A 287 -30.34 12.06 -19.66
N TRP A 288 -29.63 12.27 -20.74
CA TRP A 288 -29.62 13.50 -21.50
C TRP A 288 -30.60 13.39 -22.69
N ASP A 289 -30.47 12.32 -23.48
CA ASP A 289 -31.33 12.05 -24.63
C ASP A 289 -31.48 10.52 -24.81
N GLU A 290 -32.74 10.02 -24.64
CA GLU A 290 -33.05 8.58 -24.72
C GLU A 290 -32.75 8.03 -26.11
N SER A 291 -32.92 8.82 -27.18
CA SER A 291 -32.64 8.39 -28.56
C SER A 291 -31.17 8.06 -28.81
N CYS A 292 -30.30 8.49 -27.92
CA CYS A 292 -28.87 8.23 -28.00
C CYS A 292 -28.43 6.91 -27.32
N ASN A 293 -29.38 6.06 -26.87
CA ASN A 293 -29.05 4.77 -26.25
C ASN A 293 -30.01 3.67 -26.69
N ASP A 294 -29.50 2.73 -27.45
CA ASP A 294 -30.21 1.50 -27.85
C ASP A 294 -29.53 0.22 -27.26
N GLY A 295 -28.65 0.38 -26.25
CA GLY A 295 -27.94 -0.73 -25.62
C GLY A 295 -26.71 -1.26 -26.38
N LYS A 296 -26.45 -0.79 -27.61
CA LYS A 296 -25.34 -1.25 -28.45
C LYS A 296 -24.08 -0.36 -28.36
N GLY A 297 -24.16 0.76 -27.65
CA GLY A 297 -23.04 1.68 -27.37
C GLY A 297 -23.06 2.96 -28.18
N THR A 298 -22.78 4.06 -27.50
CA THR A 298 -22.67 5.41 -28.04
C THR A 298 -21.31 5.99 -27.69
N SER A 299 -20.57 6.45 -28.69
CA SER A 299 -19.30 7.11 -28.47
C SER A 299 -19.50 8.55 -27.98
N LEU A 300 -18.75 8.92 -26.96
CA LEU A 300 -18.40 10.31 -26.70
C LEU A 300 -17.28 10.70 -27.67
N VAL A 301 -17.51 11.75 -28.46
CA VAL A 301 -16.53 12.30 -29.39
C VAL A 301 -16.29 13.76 -29.01
N LEU A 302 -15.04 14.11 -28.69
CA LEU A 302 -14.62 15.51 -28.55
C LEU A 302 -13.77 15.86 -29.77
N VAL A 303 -14.21 16.86 -30.53
CA VAL A 303 -13.47 17.43 -31.66
C VAL A 303 -12.73 18.64 -31.14
N ASN A 304 -11.40 18.53 -30.96
CA ASN A 304 -10.63 19.44 -30.13
C ASN A 304 -9.98 20.59 -30.89
N ASN A 305 -9.87 20.48 -32.23
CA ASN A 305 -9.24 21.50 -33.08
C ASN A 305 -9.69 21.37 -34.56
N GLU A 306 -9.17 22.24 -35.42
CA GLU A 306 -9.47 22.23 -36.86
C GLU A 306 -9.07 20.93 -37.57
N GLN A 307 -7.97 20.29 -37.15
CA GLN A 307 -7.52 19.04 -37.73
C GLN A 307 -8.49 17.90 -37.38
N GLY A 308 -9.00 17.88 -36.12
CA GLY A 308 -10.05 17.00 -35.68
C GLY A 308 -11.37 17.23 -36.45
N ASP A 309 -11.73 18.51 -36.70
CA ASP A 309 -12.94 18.83 -37.45
C ASP A 309 -12.85 18.34 -38.90
N LYS A 310 -11.71 18.53 -39.56
CA LYS A 310 -11.45 18.00 -40.91
C LYS A 310 -11.70 16.49 -41.00
N ILE A 311 -11.07 15.72 -40.15
CA ILE A 311 -11.19 14.25 -40.23
C ILE A 311 -12.59 13.74 -39.76
N TYR A 312 -13.21 14.41 -38.77
CA TYR A 312 -14.54 14.06 -38.30
C TYR A 312 -15.60 14.37 -39.36
N SER A 313 -15.52 15.48 -40.06
CA SER A 313 -16.42 15.85 -41.14
C SER A 313 -16.45 14.82 -42.28
N CYS A 314 -15.33 14.17 -42.58
CA CYS A 314 -15.24 13.13 -43.61
C CYS A 314 -16.07 11.89 -43.33
N ILE A 315 -16.39 11.62 -42.05
CA ILE A 315 -17.14 10.43 -41.65
C ILE A 315 -18.59 10.71 -41.24
N GLN A 316 -19.01 11.97 -41.12
CA GLN A 316 -20.34 12.33 -40.60
C GLN A 316 -21.50 11.74 -41.42
N ALA A 317 -21.35 11.64 -42.72
CA ALA A 317 -22.37 11.05 -43.61
C ALA A 317 -22.52 9.52 -43.40
N LYS A 318 -21.52 8.85 -42.78
CA LYS A 318 -21.54 7.42 -42.48
C LYS A 318 -22.07 7.13 -41.06
N LEU A 319 -22.53 8.15 -40.31
CA LEU A 319 -23.00 8.01 -38.93
C LEU A 319 -24.53 7.75 -38.92
N LYS A 320 -24.96 6.72 -38.21
CA LYS A 320 -26.34 6.47 -37.85
C LYS A 320 -26.93 7.54 -36.93
N LEU A 321 -26.09 8.05 -36.01
CA LEU A 321 -26.44 9.14 -35.12
C LEU A 321 -25.25 10.08 -34.93
N ASN A 322 -25.50 11.37 -35.02
CA ASN A 322 -24.53 12.44 -34.71
C ASN A 322 -25.29 13.61 -34.09
N LYS A 323 -25.22 13.73 -32.77
CA LYS A 323 -25.84 14.84 -32.01
C LYS A 323 -24.82 15.59 -31.21
N GLU A 324 -24.78 16.92 -31.35
CA GLU A 324 -24.02 17.75 -30.46
C GLU A 324 -24.61 17.72 -29.06
N ALA A 325 -23.77 17.52 -28.05
CA ALA A 325 -24.15 17.29 -26.68
C ALA A 325 -23.43 18.23 -25.71
N PRO A 326 -24.02 18.56 -24.55
CA PRO A 326 -23.34 19.38 -23.55
C PRO A 326 -22.11 18.68 -22.97
N LEU A 327 -20.92 19.30 -23.09
CA LEU A 327 -19.69 18.74 -22.53
C LEU A 327 -19.80 18.51 -21.03
N ASP A 328 -20.45 19.41 -20.28
CA ASP A 328 -20.67 19.26 -18.85
C ASP A 328 -21.43 17.99 -18.46
N PHE A 329 -22.38 17.58 -19.31
CA PHE A 329 -23.08 16.33 -19.11
C PHE A 329 -22.15 15.13 -19.32
N ALA A 330 -21.36 15.13 -20.38
CA ALA A 330 -20.39 14.08 -20.66
C ALA A 330 -19.34 13.95 -19.55
N VAL A 331 -18.81 15.06 -19.07
CA VAL A 331 -17.84 15.16 -17.98
C VAL A 331 -18.38 14.57 -16.67
N LYS A 332 -19.65 14.83 -16.34
CA LYS A 332 -20.32 14.29 -15.14
C LYS A 332 -20.22 12.78 -15.02
N TYR A 333 -20.23 12.06 -16.15
CA TYR A 333 -20.22 10.59 -16.20
C TYR A 333 -18.89 10.00 -16.72
N ASN A 334 -17.92 10.86 -17.01
CA ASN A 334 -16.55 10.51 -17.40
C ASN A 334 -15.55 11.28 -16.54
N GLY A 335 -15.42 10.87 -15.28
CA GLY A 335 -14.60 11.57 -14.26
C GLY A 335 -13.15 11.81 -14.66
N GLN A 336 -12.58 11.02 -15.57
CA GLN A 336 -11.24 11.16 -16.11
C GLN A 336 -11.08 12.38 -17.06
N LEU A 337 -12.17 13.03 -17.39
CA LEU A 337 -12.17 14.38 -18.02
C LEU A 337 -12.05 15.50 -16.99
N LEU A 338 -12.01 15.22 -15.69
CA LEU A 338 -11.84 16.21 -14.61
C LEU A 338 -10.58 15.99 -13.80
N SER A 339 -10.31 14.74 -13.44
CA SER A 339 -9.22 14.41 -12.54
C SER A 339 -8.73 12.97 -12.74
N PRO A 340 -7.47 12.68 -12.39
CA PRO A 340 -6.94 11.31 -12.42
C PRO A 340 -7.58 10.43 -11.35
N ASN A 341 -7.44 9.12 -11.50
CA ASN A 341 -7.78 8.15 -10.45
C ASN A 341 -6.90 8.39 -9.22
N LYS A 342 -7.46 8.20 -8.03
CA LYS A 342 -6.69 8.26 -6.79
C LYS A 342 -5.67 7.10 -6.73
N LYS A 343 -4.52 7.35 -6.09
CA LYS A 343 -3.56 6.29 -5.78
C LYS A 343 -4.17 5.34 -4.77
N ALA A 344 -4.22 4.05 -5.10
CA ALA A 344 -4.76 3.03 -4.20
C ALA A 344 -3.77 2.70 -3.09
N GLU A 345 -4.20 2.76 -1.84
CA GLU A 345 -3.38 2.41 -0.68
C GLU A 345 -2.95 0.93 -0.69
N GLY A 346 -3.80 0.06 -1.22
CA GLY A 346 -3.56 -1.38 -1.30
C GLY A 346 -2.59 -1.82 -2.38
N ARG A 347 -2.17 -0.90 -3.28
CA ARG A 347 -1.31 -1.19 -4.43
C ARG A 347 -0.01 -1.92 -4.03
N LYS A 348 0.70 -1.45 -3.00
CA LYS A 348 1.95 -2.06 -2.53
C LYS A 348 1.74 -3.52 -2.08
N TYR A 349 0.64 -3.82 -1.43
CA TYR A 349 0.32 -5.18 -0.97
C TYR A 349 -0.07 -6.09 -2.14
N PHE A 350 -0.82 -5.57 -3.11
CA PHE A 350 -1.16 -6.30 -4.32
C PHE A 350 0.10 -6.78 -5.06
N PHE A 351 1.03 -5.87 -5.39
CA PHE A 351 2.23 -6.22 -6.15
C PHE A 351 3.19 -7.12 -5.36
N ASN A 352 3.29 -6.96 -4.05
CA ASN A 352 4.09 -7.85 -3.21
C ASN A 352 3.59 -9.30 -3.25
N HIS A 353 2.28 -9.50 -3.40
CA HIS A 353 1.66 -10.83 -3.42
C HIS A 353 1.50 -11.39 -4.84
N LEU A 354 1.59 -10.57 -5.88
CA LEU A 354 1.23 -10.95 -7.23
C LEU A 354 2.06 -12.11 -7.79
N GLU A 355 3.38 -12.05 -7.70
CA GLU A 355 4.26 -13.12 -8.18
C GLU A 355 4.24 -14.35 -7.27
N ARG A 356 4.20 -14.14 -5.97
CA ARG A 356 4.25 -15.20 -4.97
C ARG A 356 2.97 -16.02 -4.90
N ASP A 357 1.81 -15.35 -4.94
CA ASP A 357 0.52 -15.92 -4.56
C ASP A 357 -0.51 -15.92 -5.70
N GLY A 358 -0.20 -15.28 -6.84
CA GLY A 358 -1.09 -15.15 -7.98
C GLY A 358 -2.09 -14.00 -7.85
N TYR A 359 -2.85 -13.74 -8.95
CA TYR A 359 -3.71 -12.56 -9.07
C TYR A 359 -4.86 -12.53 -8.05
N HIS A 360 -5.55 -13.66 -7.87
CA HIS A 360 -6.71 -13.72 -6.98
C HIS A 360 -6.35 -13.43 -5.53
N LYS A 361 -5.23 -13.98 -5.05
CA LYS A 361 -4.79 -13.75 -3.67
C LYS A 361 -4.25 -12.34 -3.51
N ALA A 362 -3.46 -11.84 -4.46
CA ALA A 362 -2.99 -10.46 -4.50
C ALA A 362 -4.15 -9.45 -4.45
N TRP A 363 -5.24 -9.73 -5.16
CA TRP A 363 -6.44 -8.90 -5.14
C TRP A 363 -7.05 -8.77 -3.73
N TRP A 364 -7.06 -9.86 -2.93
CA TRP A 364 -7.53 -9.81 -1.55
C TRP A 364 -6.69 -8.88 -0.67
N TYR A 365 -5.37 -8.94 -0.80
CA TYR A 365 -4.45 -8.06 -0.07
C TYR A 365 -4.56 -6.61 -0.52
N GLY A 366 -4.67 -6.38 -1.81
CA GLY A 366 -4.87 -5.05 -2.38
C GLY A 366 -6.13 -4.35 -1.85
N HIS A 367 -7.18 -5.12 -1.54
CA HIS A 367 -8.44 -4.62 -0.97
C HIS A 367 -8.51 -4.65 0.56
N LYS A 368 -7.41 -5.06 1.25
CA LYS A 368 -7.33 -5.16 2.71
C LYS A 368 -8.40 -6.08 3.34
N TRP A 369 -8.78 -7.14 2.65
CA TRP A 369 -9.74 -8.14 3.17
C TRP A 369 -9.06 -9.39 3.72
N ARG A 370 -7.76 -9.53 3.52
CA ARG A 370 -6.91 -10.55 4.10
C ARG A 370 -5.62 -9.91 4.59
N TYR A 371 -5.04 -10.45 5.64
CA TYR A 371 -3.88 -9.91 6.32
C TYR A 371 -2.79 -10.98 6.41
N ASP A 372 -1.53 -10.57 6.23
CA ASP A 372 -0.39 -11.45 6.41
C ASP A 372 -0.25 -11.89 7.86
N VAL A 373 -0.43 -10.93 8.81
CA VAL A 373 -0.16 -11.14 10.22
C VAL A 373 -1.22 -10.49 11.10
N GLY A 374 -1.87 -11.29 11.94
CA GLY A 374 -2.66 -10.82 13.07
C GLY A 374 -1.78 -10.60 14.30
N LEU A 375 -1.65 -9.34 14.75
CA LEU A 375 -0.89 -8.97 15.95
C LEU A 375 -1.75 -9.11 17.19
N VAL A 376 -1.30 -9.91 18.15
CA VAL A 376 -2.05 -10.28 19.38
C VAL A 376 -1.28 -9.81 20.60
N GLY A 377 -1.94 -9.08 21.50
CA GLY A 377 -1.39 -8.65 22.79
C GLY A 377 -1.95 -7.33 23.31
N TRP A 378 -1.22 -6.66 24.18
CA TRP A 378 -1.65 -5.46 24.90
C TRP A 378 -1.50 -4.14 24.10
N TRP A 379 -1.72 -4.16 22.79
CA TRP A 379 -1.58 -2.98 21.92
C TRP A 379 -2.58 -1.84 22.24
N PHE A 380 -3.55 -2.07 23.07
CA PHE A 380 -4.57 -1.11 23.54
C PHE A 380 -4.47 -0.81 25.05
N ALA A 381 -3.46 -1.33 25.74
CA ALA A 381 -3.31 -1.15 27.18
C ALA A 381 -3.00 0.31 27.58
N ALA A 382 -3.14 0.61 28.86
CA ALA A 382 -2.89 1.95 29.41
C ALA A 382 -1.41 2.39 29.39
N ASN A 383 -0.49 1.47 29.23
CA ASN A 383 0.95 1.74 29.21
C ASN A 383 1.39 2.19 27.82
N TYR A 384 2.02 3.36 27.70
CA TYR A 384 2.54 3.89 26.44
C TYR A 384 3.51 2.93 25.74
N GLY A 385 4.38 2.28 26.50
CA GLY A 385 5.34 1.32 25.95
C GLY A 385 4.69 0.12 25.29
N SER A 386 3.63 -0.42 25.88
CA SER A 386 2.87 -1.54 25.29
C SER A 386 2.28 -1.16 23.94
N VAL A 387 1.64 0.02 23.84
CA VAL A 387 1.08 0.52 22.58
C VAL A 387 2.17 0.72 21.53
N LEU A 388 3.26 1.37 21.90
CA LEU A 388 4.38 1.67 20.99
C LEU A 388 5.12 0.43 20.50
N THR A 389 5.21 -0.63 21.31
CA THR A 389 5.76 -1.93 20.89
C THR A 389 4.99 -2.50 19.70
N TYR A 390 3.66 -2.47 19.74
CA TYR A 390 2.83 -2.97 18.65
C TYR A 390 2.77 -2.01 17.46
N TYR A 391 2.80 -0.70 17.72
CA TYR A 391 2.95 0.29 16.67
C TYR A 391 4.24 0.05 15.88
N ALA A 392 5.36 -0.12 16.58
CA ALA A 392 6.64 -0.42 15.99
C ALA A 392 6.64 -1.73 15.19
N LEU A 393 6.12 -2.82 15.79
CA LEU A 393 6.06 -4.12 15.13
C LEU A 393 5.21 -4.07 13.85
N ALA A 394 4.09 -3.37 13.87
CA ALA A 394 3.27 -3.19 12.68
C ALA A 394 3.98 -2.37 11.59
N ARG A 395 4.72 -1.29 11.96
CA ARG A 395 5.54 -0.53 11.00
C ARG A 395 6.63 -1.37 10.36
N ILE A 396 7.31 -2.19 11.15
CA ILE A 396 8.33 -3.12 10.64
C ILE A 396 7.74 -4.09 9.62
N LEU A 397 6.56 -4.64 9.90
CA LEU A 397 5.87 -5.52 8.96
C LEU A 397 5.44 -4.78 7.68
N GLU A 398 4.96 -3.54 7.79
CA GLU A 398 4.65 -2.71 6.61
C GLU A 398 5.89 -2.37 5.77
N ASP A 399 7.03 -2.08 6.40
CA ASP A 399 8.30 -1.84 5.72
C ASP A 399 8.83 -3.13 5.03
N MET A 400 8.41 -4.30 5.54
CA MET A 400 8.62 -5.60 4.87
C MET A 400 7.55 -5.89 3.80
N CYS A 401 6.68 -4.94 3.46
CA CYS A 401 5.54 -5.07 2.55
C CYS A 401 4.52 -6.13 2.97
N LEU A 402 4.39 -6.41 4.27
CA LEU A 402 3.37 -7.29 4.83
C LEU A 402 2.23 -6.45 5.41
N LEU A 403 1.02 -6.96 5.34
CA LEU A 403 -0.19 -6.28 5.83
C LEU A 403 -0.55 -6.79 7.24
N PRO A 404 -0.25 -6.04 8.31
CA PRO A 404 -0.65 -6.38 9.67
C PRO A 404 -2.09 -5.98 9.96
N ILE A 405 -2.72 -6.66 10.94
CA ILE A 405 -3.96 -6.24 11.58
C ILE A 405 -3.83 -6.42 13.09
N MET A 406 -4.29 -5.43 13.86
CA MET A 406 -4.39 -5.54 15.31
C MET A 406 -5.59 -6.44 15.67
N ILE A 407 -5.35 -7.55 16.31
CA ILE A 407 -6.40 -8.45 16.78
C ILE A 407 -6.92 -7.96 18.13
N ARG A 408 -8.19 -7.56 18.13
CA ARG A 408 -8.86 -7.14 19.35
C ARG A 408 -9.25 -8.38 20.15
N ILE A 409 -8.59 -8.59 21.29
CA ILE A 409 -8.95 -9.66 22.23
C ILE A 409 -10.25 -9.28 22.98
N PRO A 410 -10.99 -10.24 23.52
CA PRO A 410 -12.25 -9.98 24.20
C PRO A 410 -12.12 -8.96 25.35
N LYS A 411 -13.16 -8.15 25.56
CA LYS A 411 -13.21 -7.21 26.69
C LYS A 411 -13.15 -7.96 28.00
N MET A 412 -12.36 -7.43 28.91
CA MET A 412 -12.39 -7.78 30.31
C MET A 412 -13.31 -6.80 31.03
N ASP A 413 -14.54 -7.19 31.29
CA ASP A 413 -15.50 -6.34 31.98
C ASP A 413 -15.07 -6.12 33.45
N GLY A 414 -15.24 -4.89 33.94
CA GLY A 414 -15.02 -4.57 35.36
C GLY A 414 -13.58 -4.24 35.75
N THR A 415 -12.66 -3.97 34.82
CA THR A 415 -11.27 -3.60 35.12
C THR A 415 -11.05 -2.09 35.36
N GLY A 416 -12.02 -1.25 35.05
CA GLY A 416 -11.90 0.22 35.13
C GLY A 416 -11.00 0.86 34.05
N TRP A 417 -10.62 0.08 33.01
CA TRP A 417 -9.70 0.53 31.94
C TRP A 417 -10.39 0.93 30.65
N GLU A 418 -11.72 0.95 30.63
CA GLU A 418 -12.50 1.07 29.41
C GLU A 418 -12.21 2.37 28.64
N SER A 419 -12.12 3.51 29.34
CA SER A 419 -11.88 4.83 28.68
C SER A 419 -10.49 4.96 28.07
N VAL A 420 -9.48 4.39 28.72
CA VAL A 420 -8.09 4.41 28.27
C VAL A 420 -7.91 3.49 27.08
N THR A 421 -8.54 2.33 27.14
CA THR A 421 -8.52 1.32 26.09
C THR A 421 -9.09 1.87 24.78
N GLU A 422 -10.21 2.59 24.81
CA GLU A 422 -10.81 3.16 23.59
C GLU A 422 -9.90 4.23 22.95
N LYS A 423 -9.23 5.12 23.73
CA LYS A 423 -8.27 6.09 23.19
C LYS A 423 -7.12 5.42 22.42
N ASN A 424 -6.57 4.34 22.97
CA ASN A 424 -5.48 3.61 22.33
C ASN A 424 -5.95 2.80 21.11
N ILE A 425 -7.19 2.30 21.13
CA ILE A 425 -7.81 1.69 19.95
C ILE A 425 -7.98 2.74 18.85
N GLU A 426 -8.50 3.94 19.17
CA GLU A 426 -8.62 5.05 18.22
C GLU A 426 -7.26 5.47 17.66
N PHE A 427 -6.23 5.55 18.52
CA PHE A 427 -4.86 5.82 18.09
C PHE A 427 -4.39 4.78 17.06
N MET A 428 -4.52 3.48 17.38
CA MET A 428 -4.10 2.42 16.46
C MET A 428 -4.88 2.43 15.15
N GLN A 429 -6.19 2.72 15.19
CA GLN A 429 -7.05 2.80 14.00
C GLN A 429 -6.65 3.90 13.01
N LYS A 430 -5.98 4.97 13.48
CA LYS A 430 -5.41 6.01 12.58
C LYS A 430 -4.33 5.44 11.64
N TYR A 431 -3.62 4.39 12.07
CA TYR A 431 -2.43 3.89 11.39
C TYR A 431 -2.60 2.49 10.82
N PHE A 432 -3.38 1.62 11.46
CA PHE A 432 -3.47 0.20 11.12
C PHE A 432 -4.90 -0.32 11.14
N PRO A 433 -5.21 -1.36 10.37
CA PRO A 433 -6.44 -2.11 10.53
C PRO A 433 -6.56 -2.69 11.95
N VAL A 434 -7.77 -2.60 12.49
CA VAL A 434 -8.11 -3.18 13.80
C VAL A 434 -9.30 -4.13 13.62
N SER A 435 -9.21 -5.35 14.14
CA SER A 435 -10.29 -6.32 14.03
C SER A 435 -11.53 -5.90 14.85
N LYS A 436 -12.70 -6.39 14.47
CA LYS A 436 -13.91 -6.19 15.27
C LYS A 436 -13.75 -6.87 16.64
N PRO A 437 -14.39 -6.32 17.71
CA PRO A 437 -14.44 -6.99 19.00
C PRO A 437 -15.17 -8.34 18.87
N ARG A 438 -14.68 -9.35 19.59
CA ARG A 438 -15.22 -10.74 19.61
C ARG A 438 -15.30 -11.24 21.04
N LYS A 439 -16.11 -12.26 21.25
CA LYS A 439 -16.05 -13.06 22.46
C LYS A 439 -14.92 -14.10 22.37
N PHE A 440 -14.57 -14.72 23.47
CA PHE A 440 -13.50 -15.75 23.49
C PHE A 440 -13.81 -16.94 22.56
N GLU A 441 -15.05 -17.40 22.56
CA GLU A 441 -15.53 -18.50 21.70
C GLU A 441 -15.46 -18.16 20.20
N ASP A 442 -15.50 -16.87 19.83
CA ASP A 442 -15.50 -16.41 18.44
C ASP A 442 -14.09 -16.03 17.92
N MET A 443 -13.06 -16.12 18.77
CA MET A 443 -11.68 -15.78 18.35
C MET A 443 -11.18 -16.62 17.18
N GLN A 444 -11.68 -17.84 17.01
CA GLN A 444 -11.35 -18.72 15.87
C GLN A 444 -11.71 -18.08 14.51
N GLU A 445 -12.67 -17.16 14.45
CA GLU A 445 -13.00 -16.45 13.21
C GLU A 445 -11.80 -15.68 12.63
N CYS A 446 -10.82 -15.30 13.46
CA CYS A 446 -9.61 -14.62 13.01
C CYS A 446 -8.81 -15.46 12.00
N ASN A 447 -8.93 -16.79 12.03
CA ASN A 447 -8.30 -17.69 11.08
C ASN A 447 -8.78 -17.50 9.64
N GLN A 448 -9.98 -16.94 9.44
CA GLN A 448 -10.56 -16.74 8.12
C GLN A 448 -9.84 -15.63 7.34
N PHE A 449 -9.28 -14.61 8.03
CA PHE A 449 -8.70 -13.44 7.39
C PHE A 449 -7.21 -13.20 7.69
N CYS A 450 -6.58 -13.96 8.60
CA CYS A 450 -5.14 -13.90 8.84
C CYS A 450 -4.43 -15.16 8.33
N ASP A 451 -3.21 -14.98 7.78
CA ASP A 451 -2.34 -16.09 7.36
C ASP A 451 -1.40 -16.56 8.49
N ALA A 452 -1.02 -15.63 9.38
CA ALA A 452 -0.22 -15.90 10.56
C ALA A 452 -0.73 -15.11 11.77
N PHE A 453 -0.38 -15.54 12.98
CA PHE A 453 -0.55 -14.77 14.20
C PHE A 453 0.79 -14.55 14.87
N MET A 454 1.02 -13.34 15.37
CA MET A 454 2.27 -12.96 16.02
C MET A 454 1.97 -12.26 17.34
N LEU A 455 2.57 -12.76 18.40
CA LEU A 455 2.64 -12.09 19.69
C LEU A 455 3.72 -11.02 19.64
N GLY A 456 3.48 -9.88 20.29
CA GLY A 456 4.48 -8.80 20.39
C GLY A 456 5.35 -8.89 21.64
N SER A 457 6.21 -7.91 21.80
CA SER A 457 7.27 -7.84 22.81
C SER A 457 6.80 -7.26 24.15
N ASP A 458 5.59 -7.55 24.58
CA ASP A 458 5.16 -7.16 25.92
C ASP A 458 5.19 -8.34 26.87
N GLN A 459 4.97 -8.07 28.14
CA GLN A 459 4.91 -9.09 29.20
C GLN A 459 3.58 -9.84 29.09
N LEU A 460 3.51 -10.81 28.16
CA LEU A 460 2.30 -11.58 27.85
C LEU A 460 2.29 -12.94 28.58
N TRP A 461 3.44 -13.55 28.77
CA TRP A 461 3.57 -14.91 29.32
C TRP A 461 3.71 -14.91 30.85
N VAL A 462 2.71 -14.29 31.49
CA VAL A 462 2.56 -14.28 32.96
C VAL A 462 1.33 -15.12 33.31
N ALA A 463 1.49 -16.10 34.16
CA ALA A 463 0.41 -17.03 34.54
C ALA A 463 -0.87 -16.36 35.05
N PHE A 464 -0.74 -15.19 35.69
CA PHE A 464 -1.88 -14.39 36.12
C PHE A 464 -2.82 -14.00 34.95
N TYR A 465 -2.26 -13.71 33.77
CA TYR A 465 -3.07 -13.33 32.61
C TYR A 465 -3.88 -14.50 32.05
N ASN A 466 -3.47 -15.75 32.23
CA ASN A 466 -4.26 -16.91 31.81
C ASN A 466 -5.63 -16.96 32.48
N LYS A 467 -5.72 -16.43 33.71
CA LYS A 467 -6.99 -16.32 34.44
C LYS A 467 -7.90 -15.20 33.89
N MET A 468 -7.32 -14.25 33.17
CA MET A 468 -8.03 -13.06 32.65
C MET A 468 -8.47 -13.24 31.20
N VAL A 469 -7.59 -13.77 30.34
CA VAL A 469 -7.79 -13.84 28.89
C VAL A 469 -7.70 -15.27 28.33
N GLY A 470 -7.80 -16.28 29.20
CA GLY A 470 -7.55 -17.66 28.80
C GLY A 470 -6.12 -17.82 28.25
N TYR A 471 -5.95 -18.74 27.34
CA TYR A 471 -4.65 -18.97 26.69
C TYR A 471 -4.49 -18.20 25.37
N THR A 472 -5.21 -17.08 25.19
CA THR A 472 -5.14 -16.24 23.98
C THR A 472 -3.72 -15.77 23.69
N PHE A 473 -2.90 -15.50 24.71
CA PHE A 473 -1.48 -15.15 24.55
C PHE A 473 -0.57 -16.38 24.30
N PHE A 474 -1.14 -17.56 24.18
CA PHE A 474 -0.50 -18.74 23.65
C PHE A 474 -1.13 -19.20 22.33
N LEU A 475 -1.92 -18.30 21.69
CA LEU A 475 -2.57 -18.49 20.38
C LEU A 475 -3.39 -19.80 20.31
N ASP A 476 -4.12 -20.10 21.38
CA ASP A 476 -4.96 -21.30 21.51
C ASP A 476 -6.06 -21.37 20.44
N PHE A 477 -6.59 -20.21 20.01
CA PHE A 477 -7.61 -20.05 18.97
C PHE A 477 -7.07 -20.24 17.53
N ALA A 478 -5.75 -20.21 17.35
CA ALA A 478 -5.16 -20.28 16.01
C ALA A 478 -5.15 -21.73 15.49
N ASP A 479 -5.66 -21.91 14.25
CA ASP A 479 -5.67 -23.23 13.58
C ASP A 479 -4.27 -23.77 13.34
N GLU A 480 -4.15 -25.10 13.20
CA GLU A 480 -2.86 -25.76 12.91
C GLU A 480 -2.25 -25.33 11.57
N SER A 481 -3.08 -24.90 10.63
CA SER A 481 -2.65 -24.38 9.31
C SER A 481 -2.04 -22.98 9.37
N LYS A 482 -2.21 -22.26 10.48
CA LYS A 482 -1.73 -20.88 10.65
C LYS A 482 -0.37 -20.88 11.31
N ARG A 483 0.51 -19.98 10.85
CA ARG A 483 1.78 -19.76 11.53
C ARG A 483 1.56 -19.06 12.86
N LYS A 484 2.23 -19.55 13.87
CA LYS A 484 2.20 -19.06 15.25
C LYS A 484 3.60 -18.60 15.64
N ILE A 485 3.75 -17.31 15.89
CA ILE A 485 5.05 -16.68 16.12
C ILE A 485 5.00 -15.89 17.41
N ALA A 486 6.02 -16.03 18.25
CA ALA A 486 6.26 -15.17 19.39
C ALA A 486 7.49 -14.31 19.10
N TYR A 487 7.30 -12.99 18.94
CA TYR A 487 8.39 -12.09 18.68
C TYR A 487 8.77 -11.28 19.92
N ALA A 488 9.96 -11.54 20.43
CA ALA A 488 10.53 -10.90 21.62
C ALA A 488 9.54 -10.85 22.80
N THR A 489 8.65 -11.86 22.93
CA THR A 489 7.62 -11.91 23.97
C THR A 489 8.26 -12.04 25.34
N SER A 490 7.73 -11.31 26.34
CA SER A 490 8.33 -11.26 27.66
C SER A 490 7.58 -12.09 28.70
N ILE A 491 8.33 -12.78 29.54
CA ILE A 491 7.87 -13.41 30.80
C ILE A 491 8.11 -12.44 31.97
N GLY A 492 9.25 -11.73 31.94
CA GLY A 492 9.63 -10.74 32.93
C GLY A 492 9.92 -11.31 34.33
N ARG A 493 10.20 -12.61 34.44
CA ARG A 493 10.46 -13.34 35.66
C ARG A 493 11.66 -14.27 35.48
N VAL A 494 12.16 -14.83 36.59
CA VAL A 494 13.23 -15.84 36.61
C VAL A 494 12.68 -17.25 36.51
N LYS A 495 11.38 -17.45 36.75
CA LYS A 495 10.65 -18.70 36.61
C LYS A 495 9.21 -18.43 36.20
N TYR A 496 8.54 -19.41 35.61
CA TYR A 496 7.12 -19.32 35.34
C TYR A 496 6.29 -19.56 36.60
N GLU A 497 5.32 -18.67 36.90
CA GLU A 497 4.60 -18.67 38.19
C GLU A 497 3.25 -19.43 38.14
N GLY A 498 2.99 -20.25 37.12
CA GLY A 498 1.83 -21.08 36.98
C GLY A 498 1.95 -22.36 37.82
N ASP A 499 0.80 -22.97 38.18
CA ASP A 499 0.75 -24.31 38.76
C ASP A 499 1.09 -25.38 37.71
N GLU A 500 1.14 -26.65 38.11
CA GLU A 500 1.54 -27.73 37.22
C GLU A 500 0.52 -28.02 36.11
N GLU A 501 -0.77 -27.77 36.35
CA GLU A 501 -1.80 -27.87 35.29
C GLU A 501 -1.61 -26.79 34.24
N ASP A 502 -1.47 -25.55 34.68
CA ASP A 502 -1.21 -24.40 33.80
C ASP A 502 0.09 -24.60 33.00
N LYS A 503 1.19 -25.02 33.63
CA LYS A 503 2.45 -25.33 32.96
C LYS A 503 2.30 -26.40 31.87
N ASN A 504 1.54 -27.47 32.12
CA ASN A 504 1.32 -28.53 31.14
C ASN A 504 0.52 -28.02 29.91
N ILE A 505 -0.49 -27.19 30.14
CA ILE A 505 -1.25 -26.55 29.06
C ILE A 505 -0.34 -25.64 28.26
N VAL A 506 0.40 -24.73 28.90
CA VAL A 506 1.33 -23.79 28.27
C VAL A 506 2.40 -24.55 27.46
N LYS A 507 3.00 -25.59 28.02
CA LYS A 507 3.96 -26.44 27.31
C LYS A 507 3.38 -27.05 26.04
N THR A 508 2.14 -27.51 26.08
CA THR A 508 1.44 -28.08 24.93
C THR A 508 1.20 -27.03 23.86
N LEU A 509 0.77 -25.82 24.25
CA LEU A 509 0.52 -24.71 23.33
C LEU A 509 1.80 -24.15 22.73
N LEU A 510 2.87 -23.98 23.48
CA LEU A 510 4.15 -23.49 22.98
C LEU A 510 4.77 -24.42 21.93
N LYS A 511 4.56 -25.76 22.05
CA LYS A 511 5.01 -26.72 21.01
C LYS A 511 4.30 -26.55 19.65
N ARG A 512 3.21 -25.80 19.59
CA ARG A 512 2.50 -25.47 18.35
C ARG A 512 3.13 -24.28 17.62
N PHE A 513 4.03 -23.51 18.25
CA PHE A 513 4.64 -22.35 17.64
C PHE A 513 5.66 -22.73 16.57
N ASP A 514 5.65 -22.03 15.46
CA ASP A 514 6.63 -22.18 14.37
C ASP A 514 7.96 -21.50 14.68
N ALA A 515 7.92 -20.43 15.48
CA ALA A 515 9.10 -19.70 15.90
C ALA A 515 8.85 -18.95 17.23
N ILE A 516 9.80 -19.05 18.14
CA ILE A 516 9.73 -18.41 19.44
C ILE A 516 10.95 -17.54 19.65
N SER A 517 10.74 -16.27 19.94
CA SER A 517 11.76 -15.39 20.50
C SER A 517 11.23 -14.65 21.72
N VAL A 518 12.13 -14.38 22.64
CA VAL A 518 11.87 -13.71 23.91
C VAL A 518 12.77 -12.49 24.05
N ARG A 519 12.38 -11.51 24.86
CA ARG A 519 13.09 -10.26 25.00
C ARG A 519 14.27 -10.33 25.98
N GLU A 520 14.14 -11.17 27.02
CA GLU A 520 15.13 -11.35 28.08
C GLU A 520 15.74 -12.76 28.11
N SER A 521 17.00 -12.84 28.58
CA SER A 521 17.76 -14.09 28.63
C SER A 521 17.12 -15.11 29.57
N SER A 522 16.52 -14.68 30.71
CA SER A 522 15.77 -15.57 31.60
C SER A 522 14.59 -16.25 30.90
N GLY A 523 13.97 -15.59 29.93
CA GLY A 523 12.89 -16.18 29.12
C GLY A 523 13.38 -17.34 28.25
N VAL A 524 14.61 -17.31 27.73
CA VAL A 524 15.22 -18.41 26.97
C VAL A 524 15.37 -19.63 27.88
N GLU A 525 15.88 -19.39 29.10
CA GLU A 525 16.08 -20.49 30.11
C GLU A 525 14.75 -21.12 30.54
N ILE A 526 13.71 -20.29 30.77
CA ILE A 526 12.37 -20.78 31.13
C ILE A 526 11.79 -21.60 29.98
N CYS A 527 11.84 -21.13 28.74
CA CYS A 527 11.36 -21.86 27.56
C CYS A 527 12.03 -23.24 27.47
N LYS A 528 13.34 -23.31 27.69
CA LYS A 528 14.10 -24.56 27.62
C LYS A 528 13.82 -25.49 28.80
N ASN A 529 13.96 -24.97 30.01
CA ASN A 529 13.99 -25.81 31.23
C ASN A 529 12.59 -26.19 31.73
N GLU A 530 11.60 -25.27 31.61
CA GLU A 530 10.24 -25.53 32.12
C GLU A 530 9.30 -26.02 31.01
N PHE A 531 9.45 -25.56 29.77
CA PHE A 531 8.51 -25.87 28.68
C PHE A 531 9.07 -26.81 27.60
N ASP A 532 10.39 -27.09 27.60
CA ASP A 532 11.03 -27.96 26.62
C ASP A 532 10.79 -27.49 25.18
N VAL A 533 10.95 -26.17 24.96
CA VAL A 533 10.91 -25.52 23.66
C VAL A 533 12.12 -24.62 23.46
N ASP A 534 12.62 -24.53 22.22
CA ASP A 534 13.73 -23.68 21.89
C ASP A 534 13.25 -22.25 21.65
N ALA A 535 13.93 -21.28 22.24
CA ALA A 535 13.69 -19.87 22.08
C ALA A 535 15.02 -19.11 21.89
N VAL A 536 14.98 -17.96 21.23
CA VAL A 536 16.15 -17.08 21.06
C VAL A 536 15.83 -15.69 21.59
N ARG A 537 16.85 -14.98 22.11
CA ARG A 537 16.69 -13.60 22.54
C ARG A 537 16.71 -12.68 21.32
N MET A 538 15.73 -11.77 21.22
CA MET A 538 15.65 -10.73 20.18
C MET A 538 15.39 -9.37 20.81
N LEU A 539 15.69 -8.28 20.06
CA LEU A 539 15.41 -6.92 20.50
C LEU A 539 13.91 -6.62 20.56
N ASP A 540 13.57 -5.70 21.48
CA ASP A 540 12.24 -5.10 21.47
C ASP A 540 11.96 -4.39 20.12
N PRO A 541 10.77 -4.54 19.52
CA PRO A 541 10.42 -3.89 18.25
C PRO A 541 10.66 -2.38 18.22
N VAL A 542 10.58 -1.70 19.35
CA VAL A 542 10.78 -0.24 19.40
C VAL A 542 12.16 0.19 18.89
N PHE A 543 13.17 -0.66 19.03
CA PHE A 543 14.51 -0.39 18.47
C PHE A 543 14.61 -0.66 16.97
N LEU A 544 13.80 -1.55 16.42
CA LEU A 544 13.84 -1.91 14.99
C LEU A 544 13.12 -0.87 14.12
N CYS A 545 12.08 -0.27 14.66
CA CYS A 545 11.27 0.73 13.96
C CYS A 545 12.11 1.97 13.62
N ASP A 546 11.99 2.46 12.39
CA ASP A 546 12.67 3.67 11.95
C ASP A 546 12.21 4.88 12.79
N THR A 547 13.15 5.64 13.33
CA THR A 547 12.89 6.80 14.21
C THR A 547 11.99 7.86 13.56
N LYS A 548 12.01 7.97 12.22
CA LYS A 548 11.10 8.87 11.48
C LYS A 548 9.61 8.66 11.82
N TYR A 549 9.18 7.42 12.11
CA TYR A 549 7.79 7.16 12.48
C TYR A 549 7.45 7.72 13.86
N TYR A 550 8.40 7.69 14.80
CA TYR A 550 8.24 8.31 16.11
C TYR A 550 8.31 9.84 16.03
N ASP A 551 9.15 10.37 15.14
CA ASP A 551 9.25 11.81 14.89
C ASP A 551 7.94 12.38 14.37
N LEU A 552 7.29 11.67 13.42
CA LEU A 552 5.96 12.03 12.93
C LEU A 552 4.87 12.00 14.02
N LEU A 553 5.01 11.13 15.03
CA LEU A 553 4.11 11.15 16.20
C LEU A 553 4.40 12.38 17.08
N ALA A 554 5.66 12.66 17.38
CA ALA A 554 6.05 13.81 18.21
C ALA A 554 5.58 15.15 17.60
N GLU A 555 5.61 15.28 16.28
CA GLU A 555 5.13 16.47 15.55
C GLU A 555 3.62 16.73 15.73
N GLN A 556 2.84 15.72 16.08
CA GLN A 556 1.41 15.83 16.34
C GLN A 556 1.07 16.20 17.79
N SER A 557 2.10 16.32 18.66
CA SER A 557 1.93 16.66 20.06
C SER A 557 1.26 18.03 20.25
N LYS A 558 0.31 18.07 21.14
CA LYS A 558 -0.34 19.32 21.59
C LYS A 558 0.46 20.06 22.67
N ILE A 559 1.48 19.40 23.23
CA ILE A 559 2.39 19.98 24.22
C ILE A 559 3.59 20.56 23.47
N GLN A 560 3.97 21.79 23.82
CA GLN A 560 5.21 22.41 23.35
C GLN A 560 5.93 22.99 24.55
N ARG A 561 7.26 22.83 24.61
CA ARG A 561 8.13 23.37 25.63
C ARG A 561 9.41 23.90 24.99
N ASP A 562 9.79 25.09 25.34
CA ASP A 562 10.93 25.85 24.80
C ASP A 562 12.09 26.01 25.78
N TYR A 563 12.03 25.29 26.91
CA TYR A 563 13.06 25.31 27.94
C TYR A 563 13.61 23.90 28.23
N PRO A 564 14.89 23.80 28.70
CA PRO A 564 15.47 22.51 29.07
C PRO A 564 14.81 21.98 30.35
N TYR A 565 14.54 20.67 30.39
CA TYR A 565 13.91 20.02 31.54
C TYR A 565 14.38 18.58 31.73
N ILE A 566 14.24 18.10 32.98
CA ILE A 566 14.42 16.69 33.34
C ILE A 566 13.07 15.99 33.23
N LEU A 567 12.96 14.99 32.35
CA LEU A 567 11.74 14.19 32.26
C LEU A 567 11.76 13.07 33.29
N CYS A 568 10.73 13.01 34.12
CA CYS A 568 10.51 11.97 35.11
C CYS A 568 9.36 11.07 34.66
N TYR A 569 9.68 9.88 34.14
CA TYR A 569 8.68 8.88 33.80
C TYR A 569 8.78 7.70 34.78
N ILE A 570 8.08 7.85 35.90
CA ILE A 570 8.12 6.96 37.06
C ILE A 570 6.77 6.27 37.22
N LEU A 571 6.77 4.95 37.12
CA LEU A 571 5.54 4.13 37.20
C LEU A 571 5.18 3.74 38.65
N ASP A 572 6.16 3.59 39.53
CA ASP A 572 6.00 3.27 40.94
C ASP A 572 6.75 4.33 41.80
N PRO A 573 6.12 5.48 42.11
CA PRO A 573 6.76 6.57 42.82
C PRO A 573 7.03 6.20 44.30
N THR A 574 8.22 6.60 44.81
CA THR A 574 8.63 6.50 46.21
C THR A 574 9.27 7.83 46.63
N GLU A 575 9.43 8.03 47.93
CA GLU A 575 10.08 9.25 48.46
C GLU A 575 11.55 9.31 48.06
N GLU A 576 12.22 8.15 47.99
CA GLU A 576 13.60 8.07 47.53
C GLU A 576 13.76 8.55 46.10
N LYS A 577 12.85 8.13 45.20
CA LYS A 577 12.82 8.60 43.82
C LYS A 577 12.55 10.09 43.71
N ARG A 578 11.69 10.62 44.58
CA ARG A 578 11.40 12.06 44.65
C ARG A 578 12.61 12.86 45.11
N GLN A 579 13.34 12.40 46.14
CA GLN A 579 14.59 13.02 46.57
C GLN A 579 15.66 12.96 45.47
N ALA A 580 15.81 11.84 44.79
CA ALA A 580 16.71 11.70 43.66
C ALA A 580 16.44 12.72 42.54
N ILE A 581 15.16 12.98 42.24
CA ILE A 581 14.76 13.99 41.25
C ILE A 581 15.21 15.38 41.68
N ARG A 582 15.02 15.75 42.96
CA ARG A 582 15.50 17.04 43.49
C ARG A 582 17.02 17.18 43.40
N MET A 583 17.76 16.11 43.71
CA MET A 583 19.24 16.09 43.57
C MET A 583 19.66 16.31 42.10
N LEU A 584 18.93 15.75 41.14
CA LEU A 584 19.18 15.99 39.71
C LEU A 584 18.82 17.41 39.29
N GLU A 585 17.72 18.00 39.81
CA GLU A 585 17.35 19.41 39.57
C GLU A 585 18.44 20.35 40.02
N GLU A 586 18.99 20.11 41.21
CA GLU A 586 20.11 20.88 41.75
C GLU A 586 21.42 20.69 40.94
N LYS A 587 21.73 19.43 40.56
CA LYS A 587 22.92 19.09 39.77
C LYS A 587 22.93 19.80 38.42
N TYR A 588 21.81 19.81 37.73
CA TYR A 588 21.72 20.30 36.35
C TYR A 588 21.15 21.72 36.24
N GLY A 589 20.64 22.31 37.33
CA GLY A 589 19.97 23.61 37.30
C GLY A 589 18.71 23.65 36.46
N MET A 590 18.04 22.50 36.27
CA MET A 590 16.86 22.35 35.45
C MET A 590 15.65 21.92 36.29
N LYS A 591 14.45 22.32 35.85
CA LYS A 591 13.21 21.85 36.47
C LYS A 591 12.82 20.48 35.93
N SER A 592 12.22 19.67 36.80
CA SER A 592 11.64 18.42 36.43
C SER A 592 10.21 18.58 35.83
N VAL A 593 9.88 17.64 34.97
CA VAL A 593 8.51 17.43 34.40
C VAL A 593 8.16 15.98 34.64
N VAL A 594 7.11 15.75 35.41
CA VAL A 594 6.63 14.40 35.72
C VAL A 594 5.58 13.99 34.71
N LEU A 595 5.83 12.92 33.98
CA LEU A 595 4.88 12.32 33.05
C LEU A 595 4.27 11.06 33.69
N LEU A 596 2.97 11.05 33.86
CA LEU A 596 2.24 9.89 34.39
C LEU A 596 1.61 9.10 33.24
N ASP A 597 1.63 7.78 33.35
CA ASP A 597 0.81 6.96 32.47
C ASP A 597 -0.69 7.12 32.80
N MET A 598 -1.54 6.66 31.88
CA MET A 598 -2.98 6.83 32.01
C MET A 598 -3.58 6.06 33.21
N LYS A 599 -2.85 5.10 33.78
CA LYS A 599 -3.26 4.25 34.91
C LYS A 599 -2.81 4.81 36.24
N SER A 600 -1.70 5.52 36.28
CA SER A 600 -1.00 5.89 37.52
C SER A 600 -1.57 7.13 38.19
N PHE A 601 -2.52 7.83 37.56
CA PHE A 601 -3.01 9.13 38.06
C PHE A 601 -3.61 9.04 39.47
N ASP A 602 -4.48 8.07 39.73
CA ASP A 602 -5.19 7.97 41.01
C ASP A 602 -4.27 7.57 42.19
N VAL A 603 -3.25 6.78 41.90
CA VAL A 603 -2.29 6.28 42.91
C VAL A 603 -1.16 7.28 43.14
N CYS A 604 -0.72 7.95 42.08
CA CYS A 604 0.49 8.78 42.08
C CYS A 604 0.18 10.27 42.30
N SER A 605 -1.05 10.72 42.06
CA SER A 605 -1.43 12.14 42.14
C SER A 605 -1.16 12.77 43.52
N LYS A 606 -1.36 12.01 44.60
CA LYS A 606 -1.07 12.50 45.96
C LYS A 606 0.42 12.77 46.19
N MET A 607 1.32 12.05 45.57
CA MET A 607 2.75 12.16 45.70
C MET A 607 3.36 13.33 44.92
N TRP A 608 2.66 13.70 43.81
CA TRP A 608 3.13 14.71 42.86
C TRP A 608 2.37 16.05 42.92
N ILE A 609 1.59 16.31 44.00
CA ILE A 609 0.68 17.47 44.14
C ILE A 609 1.34 18.82 43.83
N ASN A 610 2.63 18.97 44.12
CA ASN A 610 3.37 20.23 43.95
C ASN A 610 4.35 20.22 42.76
N GLU A 611 4.29 19.23 41.93
CA GLU A 611 5.22 19.04 40.80
C GLU A 611 4.59 19.48 39.47
N ASN A 612 5.43 19.74 38.48
CA ASN A 612 4.99 20.01 37.10
C ASN A 612 4.56 18.70 36.43
N VAL A 613 3.30 18.33 36.59
CA VAL A 613 2.76 17.04 36.18
C VAL A 613 2.03 17.13 34.86
N ILE A 614 2.38 16.23 33.91
CA ILE A 614 1.64 15.96 32.68
C ILE A 614 0.92 14.62 32.86
N TYR A 615 -0.38 14.61 32.66
CA TYR A 615 -1.19 13.41 32.81
C TYR A 615 -2.28 13.31 31.73
N ASN A 616 -2.80 12.10 31.52
CA ASN A 616 -3.89 11.80 30.58
C ASN A 616 -3.63 12.29 29.15
N VAL A 617 -2.39 12.21 28.71
CA VAL A 617 -1.94 12.58 27.37
C VAL A 617 -1.89 11.36 26.45
N GLY A 618 -1.72 11.59 25.14
CA GLY A 618 -1.62 10.54 24.14
C GLY A 618 -0.18 10.02 23.96
N ILE A 619 -0.05 9.13 23.01
CA ILE A 619 1.25 8.57 22.57
C ILE A 619 2.13 9.68 21.97
N GLU A 620 1.53 10.62 21.30
CA GLU A 620 2.17 11.76 20.64
C GLU A 620 2.93 12.62 21.66
N GLU A 621 2.28 12.95 22.79
CA GLU A 621 2.86 13.72 23.87
C GLU A 621 3.96 12.94 24.61
N PHE A 622 3.76 11.63 24.82
CA PHE A 622 4.78 10.78 25.44
C PHE A 622 6.09 10.82 24.65
N ILE A 623 6.02 10.61 23.33
CA ILE A 623 7.21 10.65 22.46
C ILE A 623 7.80 12.05 22.41
N TYR A 624 6.97 13.10 22.29
CA TYR A 624 7.43 14.49 22.29
C TYR A 624 8.23 14.81 23.56
N CYS A 625 7.72 14.43 24.73
CA CYS A 625 8.39 14.73 26.00
C CYS A 625 9.76 14.06 26.11
N ILE A 626 9.90 12.81 25.62
CA ILE A 626 11.20 12.13 25.62
C ILE A 626 12.14 12.75 24.59
N LYS A 627 11.66 13.01 23.37
CA LYS A 627 12.45 13.60 22.29
C LYS A 627 13.07 14.96 22.69
N ASN A 628 12.35 15.76 23.47
CA ASN A 628 12.74 17.14 23.77
C ASN A 628 13.29 17.35 25.21
N CYS A 629 13.34 16.33 26.06
CA CYS A 629 13.98 16.47 27.37
C CYS A 629 15.52 16.57 27.26
N SER A 630 16.15 17.20 28.24
CA SER A 630 17.61 17.30 28.35
C SER A 630 18.21 16.12 29.12
N TYR A 631 17.50 15.62 30.11
CA TYR A 631 17.84 14.45 30.91
C TYR A 631 16.60 13.66 31.26
N MET A 632 16.73 12.34 31.50
CA MET A 632 15.58 11.52 31.87
C MET A 632 15.86 10.62 33.08
N ILE A 633 14.89 10.49 33.97
CA ILE A 633 14.88 9.49 35.05
C ILE A 633 13.65 8.63 34.92
N THR A 634 13.83 7.28 34.91
CA THR A 634 12.72 6.37 34.70
C THR A 634 12.90 5.03 35.41
N ASP A 635 11.78 4.43 35.87
CA ASP A 635 11.69 3.04 36.28
C ASP A 635 10.90 2.19 35.26
N SER A 636 10.66 2.74 34.08
CA SER A 636 10.00 2.09 32.95
C SER A 636 11.01 1.53 31.97
N HIS A 637 10.90 0.24 31.64
CA HIS A 637 11.74 -0.38 30.60
C HIS A 637 11.62 0.35 29.25
N HIS A 638 10.41 0.66 28.79
CA HIS A 638 10.22 1.39 27.54
C HIS A 638 10.65 2.86 27.64
N GLY A 639 10.54 3.48 28.84
CA GLY A 639 11.12 4.79 29.08
C GLY A 639 12.62 4.80 28.78
N ALA A 640 13.35 3.80 29.30
CA ALA A 640 14.77 3.63 29.01
C ALA A 640 15.04 3.35 27.52
N CYS A 641 14.24 2.50 26.87
CA CYS A 641 14.36 2.23 25.43
C CYS A 641 14.24 3.51 24.60
N PHE A 642 13.24 4.35 24.87
CA PHE A 642 13.05 5.60 24.13
C PHE A 642 14.08 6.68 24.50
N ALA A 643 14.61 6.69 25.72
CA ALA A 643 15.76 7.53 26.08
C ALA A 643 16.97 7.17 25.20
N MET A 644 17.23 5.88 24.98
CA MET A 644 18.31 5.41 24.11
C MET A 644 18.03 5.76 22.63
N ILE A 645 16.81 5.54 22.12
CA ILE A 645 16.44 5.86 20.74
C ILE A 645 16.64 7.35 20.42
N TYR A 646 16.41 8.23 21.40
CA TYR A 646 16.59 9.68 21.25
C TYR A 646 17.91 10.21 21.82
N HIS A 647 18.87 9.34 22.12
CA HIS A 647 20.21 9.67 22.63
C HIS A 647 20.17 10.64 23.84
N LYS A 648 19.31 10.34 24.82
CA LYS A 648 19.20 11.14 26.03
C LYS A 648 20.14 10.63 27.11
N ASN A 649 20.80 11.55 27.83
CA ASN A 649 21.40 11.17 29.10
C ASN A 649 20.27 10.79 30.07
N PHE A 650 20.39 9.64 30.70
CA PHE A 650 19.32 9.13 31.56
C PHE A 650 19.84 8.20 32.65
N VAL A 651 18.99 7.98 33.63
CA VAL A 651 19.17 6.95 34.67
C VAL A 651 17.92 6.04 34.68
N ALA A 652 18.17 4.76 34.72
CA ALA A 652 17.12 3.74 34.89
C ALA A 652 17.13 3.21 36.32
N ILE A 653 15.95 3.12 36.93
CA ILE A 653 15.78 2.54 38.27
C ILE A 653 15.24 1.14 38.16
N SER A 654 15.93 0.18 38.72
CA SER A 654 15.52 -1.22 38.72
C SER A 654 14.25 -1.40 39.53
N ASN A 655 13.25 -2.09 38.93
CA ASN A 655 11.97 -2.32 39.55
C ASN A 655 11.63 -3.83 39.55
N GLU A 656 11.75 -4.48 40.70
CA GLU A 656 11.53 -5.91 40.84
C GLU A 656 10.06 -6.32 40.51
N ARG A 657 9.11 -5.48 40.90
CA ARG A 657 7.66 -5.76 40.66
C ARG A 657 7.30 -5.76 39.18
N ARG A 658 8.04 -4.99 38.37
CA ARG A 658 7.77 -4.80 36.94
C ARG A 658 8.73 -5.55 36.01
N GLY A 659 9.48 -6.53 36.53
CA GLY A 659 10.35 -7.40 35.74
C GLY A 659 11.75 -6.83 35.53
N LYS A 660 12.55 -6.82 36.58
CA LYS A 660 13.97 -6.45 36.61
C LYS A 660 14.81 -7.14 35.52
N THR A 661 14.52 -8.43 35.24
CA THR A 661 15.23 -9.23 34.25
C THR A 661 15.28 -8.61 32.84
N ARG A 662 14.29 -7.80 32.48
CA ARG A 662 14.25 -7.10 31.20
C ARG A 662 15.29 -5.99 31.11
N PHE A 663 15.44 -5.21 32.18
CA PHE A 663 16.49 -4.18 32.27
C PHE A 663 17.86 -4.84 32.23
N GLU A 664 18.08 -5.84 33.09
CA GLU A 664 19.36 -6.54 33.19
C GLU A 664 19.78 -7.14 31.84
N SER A 665 18.85 -7.78 31.12
CA SER A 665 19.15 -8.36 29.81
C SER A 665 19.55 -7.29 28.77
N LEU A 666 18.83 -6.17 28.69
CA LEU A 666 19.12 -5.09 27.75
C LEU A 666 20.41 -4.34 28.11
N PHE A 667 20.58 -3.97 29.39
CA PHE A 667 21.74 -3.20 29.84
C PHE A 667 23.04 -4.00 29.82
N ASN A 668 22.95 -5.33 30.07
CA ASN A 668 24.06 -6.26 29.86
C ASN A 668 24.46 -6.34 28.38
N LEU A 669 23.47 -6.45 27.47
CA LEU A 669 23.72 -6.50 26.04
C LEU A 669 24.45 -5.24 25.54
N LEU A 670 24.04 -4.10 26.04
CA LEU A 670 24.56 -2.79 25.61
C LEU A 670 25.79 -2.36 26.40
N ASN A 671 26.19 -3.12 27.42
CA ASN A 671 27.31 -2.82 28.33
C ASN A 671 27.19 -1.47 29.04
N ILE A 672 26.00 -1.16 29.59
CA ILE A 672 25.66 0.09 30.30
C ILE A 672 25.04 -0.17 31.67
N LYS A 673 25.56 -1.17 32.40
CA LYS A 673 25.04 -1.56 33.73
C LYS A 673 25.07 -0.45 34.74
N GLU A 674 26.04 0.43 34.64
CA GLU A 674 26.28 1.57 35.55
C GLU A 674 25.16 2.61 35.52
N ILE A 675 24.31 2.61 34.47
CA ILE A 675 23.15 3.50 34.35
C ILE A 675 21.92 2.92 35.02
N LEU A 676 21.92 1.60 35.32
CA LEU A 676 20.85 0.91 36.03
C LEU A 676 21.15 0.87 37.53
N ILE A 677 20.34 1.58 38.32
CA ILE A 677 20.49 1.65 39.77
C ILE A 677 19.38 0.87 40.47
N GLU A 678 19.74 0.15 41.53
CA GLU A 678 18.72 -0.40 42.44
C GLU A 678 18.16 0.72 43.33
N GLU A 679 16.85 0.70 43.61
CA GLU A 679 16.21 1.78 44.39
C GLU A 679 16.87 2.04 45.74
N LYS A 680 17.31 0.99 46.44
CA LYS A 680 18.02 1.12 47.71
C LYS A 680 19.37 1.87 47.64
N GLU A 681 20.00 1.94 46.45
CA GLU A 681 21.29 2.60 46.23
C GLU A 681 21.12 3.94 45.50
N LEU A 682 19.86 4.34 45.23
CA LEU A 682 19.55 5.46 44.34
C LEU A 682 20.14 6.77 44.82
N LEU A 683 19.93 7.14 46.08
CA LEU A 683 20.41 8.41 46.66
C LEU A 683 21.93 8.48 46.77
N GLU A 684 22.59 7.34 46.92
CA GLU A 684 24.07 7.29 47.00
C GLU A 684 24.70 7.43 45.62
N LYS A 685 24.09 6.86 44.57
CA LYS A 685 24.70 6.73 43.26
C LYS A 685 24.22 7.78 42.23
N ILE A 686 23.06 8.39 42.44
CA ILE A 686 22.42 9.26 41.42
C ILE A 686 23.30 10.41 40.94
N MET A 687 24.17 10.95 41.82
CA MET A 687 25.05 12.05 41.48
C MET A 687 26.26 11.63 40.62
N TYR A 688 26.60 10.36 40.58
CA TYR A 688 27.78 9.78 39.95
C TYR A 688 27.49 8.99 38.68
N ILE A 689 26.29 9.08 38.14
CA ILE A 689 25.91 8.41 36.88
C ILE A 689 26.76 8.97 35.73
N PRO A 690 27.44 8.10 34.95
CA PRO A 690 28.22 8.53 33.81
C PRO A 690 27.29 9.00 32.65
N GLU A 691 27.88 9.79 31.76
CA GLU A 691 27.25 10.08 30.48
C GLU A 691 27.14 8.79 29.63
N VAL A 692 26.11 8.71 28.79
CA VAL A 692 25.85 7.54 27.99
C VAL A 692 26.71 7.54 26.73
N ASP A 693 27.51 6.51 26.52
CA ASP A 693 28.29 6.31 25.29
C ASP A 693 27.39 5.73 24.17
N TYR A 694 26.77 6.63 23.41
CA TYR A 694 25.90 6.25 22.31
C TYR A 694 26.62 5.64 21.10
N VAL A 695 27.92 5.92 20.92
CA VAL A 695 28.68 5.32 19.80
C VAL A 695 28.76 3.80 19.95
N SER A 696 29.02 3.31 21.16
CA SER A 696 29.07 1.88 21.46
C SER A 696 27.67 1.24 21.41
N ILE A 697 26.66 1.93 21.96
CA ILE A 697 25.26 1.47 21.97
C ILE A 697 24.74 1.30 20.53
N ASP A 698 24.89 2.31 19.67
CA ASP A 698 24.38 2.30 18.29
C ASP A 698 25.01 1.19 17.46
N LYS A 699 26.32 0.97 17.62
CA LYS A 699 27.02 -0.13 16.94
C LYS A 699 26.44 -1.50 17.32
N THR A 700 26.16 -1.70 18.61
CA THR A 700 25.56 -2.95 19.11
C THR A 700 24.11 -3.10 18.64
N LEU A 701 23.33 -2.02 18.75
CA LEU A 701 21.94 -2.01 18.31
C LEU A 701 21.82 -2.27 16.80
N GLU A 702 22.72 -1.74 15.96
CA GLU A 702 22.67 -1.99 14.51
C GLU A 702 22.84 -3.48 14.17
N ILE A 703 23.75 -4.17 14.85
CA ILE A 703 23.96 -5.62 14.68
C ILE A 703 22.71 -6.40 15.11
N GLU A 704 22.18 -6.09 16.28
CA GLU A 704 21.03 -6.81 16.84
C GLU A 704 19.72 -6.49 16.10
N LYS A 705 19.57 -5.28 15.53
CA LYS A 705 18.47 -4.92 14.62
C LYS A 705 18.47 -5.83 13.40
N LYS A 706 19.58 -5.90 12.68
CA LYS A 706 19.71 -6.76 11.47
C LYS A 706 19.40 -8.22 11.78
N LYS A 707 19.91 -8.75 12.89
CA LYS A 707 19.64 -10.10 13.37
C LYS A 707 18.14 -10.32 13.65
N SER A 708 17.50 -9.35 14.28
CA SER A 708 16.09 -9.41 14.65
C SER A 708 15.18 -9.30 13.41
N GLU A 709 15.48 -8.43 12.47
CA GLU A 709 14.75 -8.32 11.20
C GLU A 709 14.87 -9.60 10.36
N GLU A 710 16.08 -10.17 10.26
CA GLU A 710 16.29 -11.44 9.55
C GLU A 710 15.49 -12.56 10.22
N TRP A 711 15.46 -12.59 11.55
CA TRP A 711 14.67 -13.58 12.29
C TRP A 711 13.17 -13.45 11.98
N ILE A 712 12.60 -12.23 11.98
CA ILE A 712 11.18 -11.98 11.62
C ILE A 712 10.91 -12.48 10.20
N ARG A 713 11.77 -12.14 9.23
CA ARG A 713 11.62 -12.60 7.84
C ARG A 713 11.63 -14.13 7.75
N ASN A 714 12.53 -14.78 8.46
CA ASN A 714 12.63 -16.25 8.46
C ASN A 714 11.45 -16.91 9.18
N ALA A 715 10.99 -16.34 10.30
CA ALA A 715 9.81 -16.80 11.01
C ALA A 715 8.54 -16.71 10.15
N LEU A 716 8.44 -15.76 9.25
CA LEU A 716 7.29 -15.55 8.37
C LEU A 716 7.38 -16.28 7.02
N LYS A 717 8.55 -16.82 6.63
CA LYS A 717 8.66 -17.62 5.41
C LYS A 717 7.76 -18.86 5.51
N GLN A 718 6.89 -19.03 4.52
CA GLN A 718 6.07 -20.25 4.44
C GLN A 718 6.99 -21.47 4.25
N LYS A 719 6.83 -22.50 5.06
CA LYS A 719 7.28 -23.83 4.68
C LYS A 719 6.47 -24.25 3.47
N ASP A 720 7.11 -24.81 2.43
CA ASP A 720 6.43 -25.39 1.27
C ASP A 720 5.41 -26.44 1.74
N ILE A 721 4.22 -26.00 2.03
CA ILE A 721 3.09 -26.89 2.29
C ILE A 721 2.59 -27.31 0.91
N LYS A 722 2.88 -28.56 0.54
CA LYS A 722 2.27 -29.24 -0.60
C LYS A 722 0.78 -28.87 -0.67
N LYS A 723 0.41 -28.26 -1.81
CA LYS A 723 -0.95 -27.79 -2.17
C LYS A 723 -2.04 -28.66 -1.57
N LYS A 724 -2.62 -28.27 -0.45
CA LYS A 724 -3.93 -28.73 -0.02
C LYS A 724 -4.98 -27.86 -0.74
N LYS A 725 -5.82 -28.54 -1.52
CA LYS A 725 -6.85 -28.09 -2.44
C LYS A 725 -7.61 -26.84 -2.01
N ILE A 726 -7.78 -25.99 -3.02
CA ILE A 726 -8.67 -24.83 -3.25
C ILE A 726 -10.17 -25.14 -2.97
N MET A 727 -10.52 -25.69 -1.82
CA MET A 727 -11.92 -25.94 -1.48
C MET A 727 -12.55 -24.86 -0.58
N GLU A 728 -11.74 -23.92 -0.06
CA GLU A 728 -12.22 -22.85 0.85
C GLU A 728 -12.63 -21.56 0.11
N ILE A 729 -12.25 -21.39 -1.15
CA ILE A 729 -12.52 -20.15 -1.92
C ILE A 729 -13.98 -20.02 -2.31
N GLU A 730 -14.69 -21.13 -2.54
CA GLU A 730 -16.12 -21.11 -2.92
C GLU A 730 -17.04 -20.74 -1.73
N LEU A 731 -16.68 -21.09 -0.51
CA LEU A 731 -17.47 -20.72 0.68
C LEU A 731 -17.39 -19.21 0.94
N PHE A 732 -16.21 -18.61 0.76
CA PHE A 732 -16.01 -17.17 0.97
C PHE A 732 -16.77 -16.31 -0.03
N SER A 733 -16.85 -16.74 -1.28
CA SER A 733 -17.64 -16.07 -2.33
C SER A 733 -19.14 -16.00 -1.97
N LYS A 734 -19.70 -17.04 -1.34
CA LYS A 734 -21.09 -17.07 -0.86
C LYS A 734 -21.34 -16.10 0.31
N TYR A 735 -20.43 -16.03 1.27
CA TYR A 735 -20.56 -15.13 2.44
C TYR A 735 -20.34 -13.67 2.08
N PHE A 736 -19.44 -13.38 1.14
CA PHE A 736 -19.18 -12.02 0.65
C PHE A 736 -20.37 -11.42 -0.08
N ASN A 737 -21.05 -12.19 -0.92
CA ASN A 737 -22.27 -11.76 -1.58
C ASN A 737 -23.42 -11.51 -0.57
N LEU A 738 -23.44 -12.25 0.54
CA LEU A 738 -24.39 -12.03 1.64
C LEU A 738 -24.09 -10.73 2.40
N ALA A 739 -22.82 -10.45 2.71
CA ALA A 739 -22.39 -9.23 3.40
C ALA A 739 -22.62 -7.97 2.56
N LYS A 740 -22.36 -8.02 1.25
CA LYS A 740 -22.65 -6.93 0.30
C LYS A 740 -24.18 -6.68 0.15
N ARG A 741 -24.99 -7.73 0.17
CA ARG A 741 -26.47 -7.62 0.17
C ARG A 741 -27.02 -7.05 1.47
N LEU A 742 -26.40 -7.37 2.62
CA LEU A 742 -26.78 -6.83 3.92
C LEU A 742 -26.32 -5.37 4.07
N GLY A 743 -25.14 -5.00 3.58
CA GLY A 743 -24.66 -3.61 3.55
C GLY A 743 -25.51 -2.71 2.64
N ALA A 744 -25.92 -3.21 1.49
CA ALA A 744 -26.84 -2.49 0.59
C ALA A 744 -28.26 -2.33 1.17
N LYS A 745 -28.75 -3.27 1.96
CA LYS A 745 -30.03 -3.14 2.70
C LYS A 745 -29.95 -2.12 3.84
N LEU A 746 -28.83 -2.07 4.58
CA LEU A 746 -28.63 -1.10 5.66
C LEU A 746 -28.52 0.34 5.15
N ASN A 747 -27.96 0.57 3.97
CA ASN A 747 -27.93 1.89 3.34
C ASN A 747 -29.28 2.32 2.75
N ARG A 748 -30.21 1.40 2.46
CA ARG A 748 -31.59 1.72 2.06
C ARG A 748 -32.51 2.05 3.26
N VAL A 749 -32.16 1.61 4.45
CA VAL A 749 -32.94 1.87 5.68
C VAL A 749 -32.53 3.19 6.35
N LYS A 750 -31.36 3.76 5.99
CA LYS A 750 -30.90 5.09 6.48
C LYS A 750 -31.24 6.25 5.53
N GLY A 751 -32.03 6.02 4.51
CA GLY A 751 -32.46 7.01 3.51
C GLY A 751 -33.97 7.18 3.43
N ASN A 752 -34.71 6.87 4.51
CA ASN A 752 -36.10 7.27 4.73
C ASN A 752 -36.25 8.03 6.04
#